data_c271c31ef0232af346fec4cb4fe72430
#
_entry.id   c271c31ef0232af346fec4cb4fe72430
#
_cell.length_a   1.000
_cell.length_b   1.000
_cell.length_c   1.000
_cell.angle_alpha   90.00
_cell.angle_beta   90.00
_cell.angle_gamma   90.00
#
_symmetry.space_group_name_H-M   'P 1'
#
loop_
_entity.id
_entity.type
_entity.pdbx_description
1 polymer ?
#
loop_
_entity_poly.entity_id
_entity_poly.type
_entity_poly.pdbx_seq_one_letter_code
_entity_poly.pdbx_strand_id
1 'polypeptide(L)'
;IPDRLPDGMKMNLANAIKCTPELQDAEVSEDPRERNTIKYAKMLEGTVRGTGLHACGFIICRDRIDDWVPVSTATDPDFPEMKCNVTQYDGHVIETTGLIKMDFLGLKTLSELKEACKVVKQTTGHVIDLEKIPIDDELTYQLYQQGRTIGTFQFESAGMQKYLRELKPTVFEDLIAMNALYRPGPMDYIPSFIARKNGREKISYDIPCMEKYLKDTYGITVYQEQVMLLSRQLANFTRGESDALRKAMGKKKKAIVDQMKPKFIKQGTENGHDPKVLEKIWGDWEKFASYAFNKSHATCYSWVAYQTAYVKAHYPAEFMAALMTRRFSQITEITKLMEECKALKISTLGPDVNESQIGFGVNKKGEIRFGLSAIKGMGTPAAEAIVSEREQNGPYKDIFDFAERVNLANVNRKAFESLAYSGGFDGFGVMREQFFTPNAKGELFIDLLVRYGQRYQMDKANAGLSLFGSDDVTVVHPPLPKTERWAAIEKLNKERELVGIYLSAHPLDEYAVVLENMCNTHCSEIHRDADLKALEKRGEVTFGGMVTAVNERFSQRTGLPFGIVTIEDFAGVGELTLFGQDWLRWKAQLGQDFAVFVQAKCVQRFRNSDALAFRVESVSQLYDVKRDRLKKITVSLPIDRVDDKMVAELQTIIEDHPGDTTLMVRLALPDRTALSLQSRTKTVDVDRRLLTELQSMDLEYHIN
;
A
#
# COMPACT_ATOMS: atom_id res chain seq x y z
N ILE A 1 0.07 -26.28 -7.71
CA ILE A 1 -1.40 -26.24 -7.52
C ILE A 1 -1.80 -24.79 -7.68
N PRO A 2 -2.76 -24.44 -8.55
CA PRO A 2 -3.20 -23.06 -8.74
C PRO A 2 -3.86 -22.52 -7.46
N ASP A 3 -3.70 -21.23 -7.19
CA ASP A 3 -4.29 -20.57 -6.03
C ASP A 3 -5.82 -20.42 -6.17
N ARG A 4 -6.33 -20.47 -7.40
CA ARG A 4 -7.76 -20.39 -7.72
C ARG A 4 -8.11 -21.36 -8.83
N LEU A 5 -9.28 -21.97 -8.74
CA LEU A 5 -9.89 -22.77 -9.80
C LEU A 5 -10.96 -21.95 -10.52
N PRO A 6 -11.38 -22.35 -11.74
CA PRO A 6 -12.51 -21.73 -12.45
C PRO A 6 -13.76 -21.61 -11.57
N ASP A 7 -14.55 -20.57 -11.82
CA ASP A 7 -15.73 -20.23 -11.01
C ASP A 7 -16.68 -21.43 -10.84
N GLY A 8 -17.10 -21.65 -9.61
CA GLY A 8 -18.00 -22.74 -9.21
C GLY A 8 -17.32 -24.07 -8.89
N MET A 9 -16.00 -24.21 -9.08
CA MET A 9 -15.27 -25.42 -8.71
C MET A 9 -14.77 -25.35 -7.26
N LYS A 10 -15.02 -26.42 -6.50
CA LYS A 10 -14.47 -26.57 -5.15
C LYS A 10 -12.95 -26.78 -5.24
N MET A 11 -12.19 -26.01 -4.45
CA MET A 11 -10.75 -26.19 -4.34
C MET A 11 -10.44 -27.57 -3.71
N ASN A 12 -9.93 -28.47 -4.53
CA ASN A 12 -9.37 -29.77 -4.14
C ASN A 12 -8.41 -30.26 -5.23
N LEU A 13 -7.58 -31.24 -4.89
CA LEU A 13 -6.54 -31.72 -5.80
C LEU A 13 -7.13 -32.34 -7.08
N ALA A 14 -8.23 -33.08 -6.98
CA ALA A 14 -8.89 -33.67 -8.14
C ALA A 14 -9.37 -32.64 -9.16
N ASN A 15 -9.93 -31.53 -8.69
CA ASN A 15 -10.36 -30.42 -9.55
C ASN A 15 -9.15 -29.64 -10.06
N ALA A 16 -8.12 -29.43 -9.23
CA ALA A 16 -6.88 -28.77 -9.63
C ALA A 16 -6.18 -29.56 -10.77
N ILE A 17 -6.11 -30.87 -10.69
CA ILE A 17 -5.56 -31.72 -11.76
C ILE A 17 -6.35 -31.56 -13.05
N LYS A 18 -7.70 -31.52 -12.99
CA LYS A 18 -8.53 -31.33 -14.19
C LYS A 18 -8.30 -30.01 -14.90
N CYS A 19 -7.91 -28.97 -14.18
CA CYS A 19 -7.77 -27.61 -14.71
C CYS A 19 -6.33 -27.21 -15.01
N THR A 20 -5.32 -28.02 -14.62
CA THR A 20 -3.91 -27.65 -14.71
C THR A 20 -3.16 -28.69 -15.53
N PRO A 21 -2.76 -28.39 -16.78
CA PRO A 21 -2.07 -29.33 -17.67
C PRO A 21 -0.81 -29.93 -17.03
N GLU A 22 -0.02 -29.16 -16.30
CA GLU A 22 1.21 -29.61 -15.65
C GLU A 22 0.94 -30.68 -14.57
N LEU A 23 -0.21 -30.60 -13.90
CA LEU A 23 -0.61 -31.62 -12.91
C LEU A 23 -1.15 -32.87 -13.60
N GLN A 24 -1.81 -32.74 -14.76
CA GLN A 24 -2.23 -33.87 -15.58
C GLN A 24 -1.00 -34.61 -16.13
N ASP A 25 -0.03 -33.91 -16.64
CA ASP A 25 1.23 -34.45 -17.15
C ASP A 25 2.00 -35.16 -16.02
N ALA A 26 2.07 -34.56 -14.82
CA ALA A 26 2.71 -35.17 -13.68
C ALA A 26 1.99 -36.45 -13.18
N GLU A 27 0.67 -36.53 -13.32
CA GLU A 27 -0.11 -37.72 -12.94
C GLU A 27 0.22 -38.94 -13.81
N VAL A 28 0.49 -38.71 -15.09
CA VAL A 28 0.80 -39.77 -16.07
C VAL A 28 2.29 -39.85 -16.44
N SER A 29 3.13 -39.06 -15.76
CA SER A 29 4.56 -38.97 -16.05
C SER A 29 5.25 -40.32 -15.96
N GLU A 30 6.21 -40.55 -16.87
CA GLU A 30 7.10 -41.73 -16.82
C GLU A 30 8.06 -41.65 -15.61
N ASP A 31 8.38 -40.46 -15.10
CA ASP A 31 9.18 -40.30 -13.88
C ASP A 31 8.38 -40.78 -12.65
N PRO A 32 8.86 -41.85 -11.97
CA PRO A 32 8.21 -42.38 -10.77
C PRO A 32 8.06 -41.36 -9.65
N ARG A 33 8.94 -40.34 -9.58
CA ARG A 33 8.88 -39.30 -8.54
C ARG A 33 7.70 -38.39 -8.73
N GLU A 34 7.46 -37.92 -9.97
CA GLU A 34 6.34 -37.06 -10.28
C GLU A 34 5.01 -37.82 -10.09
N ARG A 35 4.88 -39.00 -10.70
CA ARG A 35 3.68 -39.81 -10.59
C ARG A 35 3.36 -40.20 -9.15
N ASN A 36 4.37 -40.63 -8.37
CA ASN A 36 4.16 -41.00 -6.96
C ASN A 36 3.82 -39.78 -6.11
N THR A 37 4.38 -38.59 -6.41
CA THR A 37 4.01 -37.34 -5.70
C THR A 37 2.52 -37.06 -5.84
N ILE A 38 1.96 -37.11 -7.05
CA ILE A 38 0.51 -36.92 -7.26
C ILE A 38 -0.29 -38.02 -6.57
N LYS A 39 0.14 -39.29 -6.68
CA LYS A 39 -0.52 -40.42 -6.04
C LYS A 39 -0.61 -40.22 -4.52
N TYR A 40 0.49 -39.95 -3.87
CA TYR A 40 0.53 -39.75 -2.41
C TYR A 40 -0.17 -38.49 -1.97
N ALA A 41 -0.09 -37.41 -2.75
CA ALA A 41 -0.85 -36.17 -2.49
C ALA A 41 -2.36 -36.43 -2.47
N LYS A 42 -2.89 -37.24 -3.41
CA LYS A 42 -4.31 -37.67 -3.41
C LYS A 42 -4.69 -38.48 -2.16
N MET A 43 -3.78 -39.29 -1.67
CA MET A 43 -4.03 -40.10 -0.46
C MET A 43 -4.00 -39.25 0.82
N LEU A 44 -3.19 -38.18 0.83
CA LEU A 44 -3.03 -37.30 1.97
C LEU A 44 -4.06 -36.17 1.99
N GLU A 45 -4.74 -35.88 0.85
CA GLU A 45 -5.75 -34.83 0.80
C GLU A 45 -6.89 -35.11 1.79
N GLY A 46 -7.23 -34.12 2.61
CA GLY A 46 -8.28 -34.21 3.64
C GLY A 46 -7.81 -34.83 4.96
N THR A 47 -6.56 -35.30 5.05
CA THR A 47 -5.99 -35.73 6.35
C THR A 47 -5.56 -34.51 7.17
N VAL A 48 -5.60 -34.62 8.49
CA VAL A 48 -5.15 -33.57 9.41
C VAL A 48 -3.63 -33.45 9.35
N ARG A 49 -3.13 -32.31 8.89
CA ARG A 49 -1.69 -32.00 8.84
C ARG A 49 -1.11 -31.63 10.19
N GLY A 50 -1.90 -30.93 11.01
CA GLY A 50 -1.48 -30.41 12.29
C GLY A 50 -2.59 -29.62 12.96
N THR A 51 -2.34 -29.19 14.18
CA THR A 51 -3.23 -28.33 14.95
C THR A 51 -2.78 -26.88 14.81
N GLY A 52 -3.73 -25.95 14.79
CA GLY A 52 -3.48 -24.51 14.79
C GLY A 52 -4.21 -23.87 15.95
N LEU A 53 -3.64 -22.79 16.50
CA LEU A 53 -4.28 -21.95 17.48
C LEU A 53 -5.16 -20.93 16.75
N HIS A 54 -6.44 -20.81 17.16
CA HIS A 54 -7.32 -19.78 16.62
C HIS A 54 -6.90 -18.41 17.18
N ALA A 55 -6.77 -17.42 16.31
CA ALA A 55 -6.20 -16.11 16.66
C ALA A 55 -7.00 -15.33 17.71
N CYS A 56 -8.31 -15.54 17.83
CA CYS A 56 -9.18 -14.73 18.68
C CYS A 56 -10.32 -15.51 19.36
N GLY A 57 -10.50 -16.79 19.08
CA GLY A 57 -11.61 -17.60 19.59
C GLY A 57 -11.32 -18.16 20.97
N PHE A 58 -12.15 -17.77 21.95
CA PHE A 58 -12.10 -18.29 23.30
C PHE A 58 -13.31 -19.20 23.56
N ILE A 59 -13.07 -20.33 24.20
CA ILE A 59 -14.12 -21.25 24.62
C ILE A 59 -14.50 -20.96 26.06
N ILE A 60 -15.78 -20.70 26.29
CA ILE A 60 -16.33 -20.42 27.61
C ILE A 60 -17.05 -21.66 28.12
N CYS A 61 -16.67 -22.08 29.31
CA CYS A 61 -17.19 -23.23 30.01
C CYS A 61 -17.62 -22.84 31.43
N ARG A 62 -18.65 -23.50 31.96
CA ARG A 62 -19.10 -23.26 33.32
C ARG A 62 -18.14 -23.84 34.36
N ASP A 63 -17.61 -25.02 34.07
CA ASP A 63 -16.70 -25.78 34.92
C ASP A 63 -15.33 -25.91 34.25
N ARG A 64 -14.47 -26.80 34.68
CA ARG A 64 -13.18 -27.05 34.03
C ARG A 64 -13.40 -27.52 32.60
N ILE A 65 -12.64 -26.96 31.66
CA ILE A 65 -12.78 -27.24 30.22
C ILE A 65 -12.44 -28.70 29.87
N ASP A 66 -11.51 -29.31 30.60
CA ASP A 66 -11.08 -30.69 30.43
C ASP A 66 -12.12 -31.73 30.91
N ASP A 67 -13.14 -31.32 31.67
CA ASP A 67 -14.30 -32.15 31.98
C ASP A 67 -15.29 -32.27 30.80
N TRP A 68 -15.18 -31.36 29.82
CA TRP A 68 -16.10 -31.31 28.70
C TRP A 68 -15.47 -31.76 27.37
N VAL A 69 -14.23 -31.37 27.13
CA VAL A 69 -13.52 -31.65 25.87
C VAL A 69 -12.04 -31.89 26.13
N PRO A 70 -11.39 -32.72 25.31
CA PRO A 70 -9.94 -32.91 25.40
C PRO A 70 -9.20 -31.61 25.15
N VAL A 71 -8.16 -31.33 25.93
CA VAL A 71 -7.32 -30.13 25.79
C VAL A 71 -5.87 -30.53 25.53
N SER A 72 -5.15 -29.61 24.88
CA SER A 72 -3.71 -29.67 24.68
C SER A 72 -3.11 -28.29 25.02
N THR A 73 -1.79 -28.21 25.01
CA THR A 73 -1.09 -26.92 25.16
C THR A 73 -0.49 -26.49 23.83
N ALA A 74 -0.59 -25.20 23.53
CA ALA A 74 0.12 -24.55 22.43
C ALA A 74 0.91 -23.35 22.95
N THR A 75 1.97 -22.98 22.23
CA THR A 75 2.73 -21.77 22.52
C THR A 75 1.93 -20.56 22.06
N ASP A 76 1.83 -19.54 22.90
CA ASP A 76 1.18 -18.29 22.54
C ASP A 76 2.00 -17.56 21.46
N PRO A 77 1.39 -17.16 20.32
CA PRO A 77 2.11 -16.50 19.25
C PRO A 77 2.70 -15.13 19.64
N ASP A 78 2.00 -14.41 20.53
CA ASP A 78 2.39 -13.07 20.98
C ASP A 78 3.36 -13.11 22.17
N PHE A 79 3.31 -14.21 22.95
CA PHE A 79 4.14 -14.44 24.13
C PHE A 79 4.78 -15.85 24.07
N PRO A 80 5.88 -16.03 23.32
CA PRO A 80 6.48 -17.34 23.07
C PRO A 80 6.91 -18.11 24.33
N GLU A 81 7.10 -17.43 25.44
CA GLU A 81 7.42 -18.02 26.76
C GLU A 81 6.18 -18.58 27.48
N MET A 82 4.97 -18.23 27.01
CA MET A 82 3.71 -18.68 27.60
C MET A 82 3.09 -19.84 26.83
N LYS A 83 2.50 -20.76 27.56
CA LYS A 83 1.68 -21.84 27.00
C LYS A 83 0.21 -21.60 27.34
N CYS A 84 -0.66 -21.70 26.37
CA CYS A 84 -2.10 -21.64 26.54
C CYS A 84 -2.76 -23.01 26.32
N ASN A 85 -3.86 -23.23 27.00
CA ASN A 85 -4.70 -24.42 26.80
C ASN A 85 -5.54 -24.25 25.54
N VAL A 86 -5.58 -25.28 24.70
CA VAL A 86 -6.31 -25.31 23.43
C VAL A 86 -7.19 -26.54 23.39
N THR A 87 -8.47 -26.37 23.03
CA THR A 87 -9.36 -27.51 22.83
C THR A 87 -8.93 -28.34 21.61
N GLN A 88 -9.03 -29.66 21.70
CA GLN A 88 -8.72 -30.56 20.61
C GLN A 88 -9.82 -30.62 19.54
N TYR A 89 -11.04 -30.30 19.90
CA TYR A 89 -12.15 -30.27 18.94
C TYR A 89 -12.06 -29.03 18.05
N ASP A 90 -12.35 -29.23 16.77
CA ASP A 90 -12.42 -28.18 15.76
C ASP A 90 -13.49 -27.13 16.11
N GLY A 91 -13.22 -25.87 15.77
CA GLY A 91 -14.11 -24.75 16.06
C GLY A 91 -15.51 -24.87 15.45
N HIS A 92 -15.69 -25.67 14.38
CA HIS A 92 -17.00 -25.95 13.81
C HIS A 92 -17.81 -26.98 14.60
N VAL A 93 -17.14 -27.82 15.37
CA VAL A 93 -17.74 -28.91 16.15
C VAL A 93 -17.95 -28.51 17.61
N ILE A 94 -17.11 -27.62 18.14
CA ILE A 94 -17.06 -27.28 19.56
C ILE A 94 -18.43 -26.84 20.14
N GLU A 95 -19.21 -26.07 19.35
CA GLU A 95 -20.54 -25.61 19.80
C GLU A 95 -21.54 -26.77 19.98
N THR A 96 -21.35 -27.90 19.30
CA THR A 96 -22.21 -29.09 19.42
C THR A 96 -22.02 -29.81 20.75
N THR A 97 -20.92 -29.53 21.45
CA THR A 97 -20.66 -30.07 22.81
C THR A 97 -21.37 -29.27 23.91
N GLY A 98 -22.11 -28.18 23.55
CA GLY A 98 -22.77 -27.29 24.49
C GLY A 98 -21.89 -26.16 25.04
N LEU A 99 -20.65 -26.04 24.55
CA LEU A 99 -19.75 -24.95 24.92
C LEU A 99 -20.01 -23.71 24.05
N ILE A 100 -19.64 -22.55 24.58
CA ILE A 100 -19.78 -21.26 23.88
C ILE A 100 -18.42 -20.86 23.35
N LYS A 101 -18.33 -20.63 22.02
CA LYS A 101 -17.17 -20.00 21.37
C LYS A 101 -17.42 -18.51 21.26
N MET A 102 -16.57 -17.71 21.83
CA MET A 102 -16.58 -16.25 21.71
C MET A 102 -15.33 -15.76 21.01
N ASP A 103 -15.52 -15.03 19.91
CA ASP A 103 -14.43 -14.48 19.11
C ASP A 103 -14.18 -13.01 19.49
N PHE A 104 -12.98 -12.73 20.03
CA PHE A 104 -12.53 -11.38 20.37
C PHE A 104 -11.66 -10.83 19.23
N LEU A 105 -12.31 -10.45 18.15
CA LEU A 105 -11.62 -9.92 16.96
C LEU A 105 -11.51 -8.39 17.07
N GLY A 106 -10.28 -7.92 17.31
CA GLY A 106 -9.97 -6.49 17.33
C GLY A 106 -10.03 -5.87 15.93
N LEU A 107 -10.43 -4.60 15.85
CA LEU A 107 -10.44 -3.81 14.63
C LEU A 107 -9.33 -2.76 14.67
N LYS A 108 -8.23 -3.00 13.94
CA LYS A 108 -7.06 -2.10 13.89
C LYS A 108 -7.42 -0.67 13.49
N THR A 109 -8.42 -0.51 12.63
CA THR A 109 -8.91 0.79 12.15
C THR A 109 -9.37 1.71 13.28
N LEU A 110 -9.95 1.19 14.35
CA LEU A 110 -10.34 2.02 15.50
C LEU A 110 -9.12 2.61 16.23
N SER A 111 -8.00 1.86 16.27
CA SER A 111 -6.73 2.37 16.80
C SER A 111 -6.10 3.39 15.85
N GLU A 112 -6.23 3.20 14.52
CA GLU A 112 -5.79 4.17 13.51
C GLU A 112 -6.58 5.47 13.63
N LEU A 113 -7.90 5.41 13.76
CA LEU A 113 -8.75 6.60 14.01
C LEU A 113 -8.39 7.32 15.31
N LYS A 114 -8.19 6.57 16.40
CA LYS A 114 -7.78 7.15 17.69
C LYS A 114 -6.45 7.90 17.57
N GLU A 115 -5.48 7.31 16.87
CA GLU A 115 -4.19 7.96 16.61
C GLU A 115 -4.35 9.20 15.73
N ALA A 116 -5.16 9.12 14.66
CA ALA A 116 -5.44 10.26 13.79
C ALA A 116 -6.06 11.43 14.56
N CYS A 117 -7.08 11.19 15.39
CA CYS A 117 -7.69 12.22 16.23
C CYS A 117 -6.68 12.84 17.23
N LYS A 118 -5.75 12.02 17.76
CA LYS A 118 -4.67 12.50 18.62
C LYS A 118 -3.71 13.42 17.86
N VAL A 119 -3.27 13.03 16.68
CA VAL A 119 -2.38 13.84 15.83
C VAL A 119 -3.07 15.14 15.44
N VAL A 120 -4.33 15.12 15.00
CA VAL A 120 -5.12 16.34 14.70
C VAL A 120 -5.16 17.28 15.91
N LYS A 121 -5.43 16.75 17.11
CA LYS A 121 -5.41 17.59 18.34
C LYS A 121 -4.05 18.22 18.59
N GLN A 122 -2.97 17.49 18.34
CA GLN A 122 -1.61 17.99 18.57
C GLN A 122 -1.20 19.07 17.56
N THR A 123 -1.59 18.93 16.29
CA THR A 123 -1.18 19.84 15.21
C THR A 123 -2.07 21.07 15.12
N THR A 124 -3.39 20.91 15.28
CA THR A 124 -4.38 21.96 15.04
C THR A 124 -5.05 22.48 16.32
N GLY A 125 -4.92 21.78 17.44
CA GLY A 125 -5.69 22.03 18.67
C GLY A 125 -7.16 21.57 18.61
N HIS A 126 -7.64 21.13 17.44
CA HIS A 126 -9.04 20.73 17.25
C HIS A 126 -9.28 19.31 17.80
N VAL A 127 -10.37 19.15 18.55
CA VAL A 127 -10.79 17.83 19.07
C VAL A 127 -11.96 17.31 18.24
N ILE A 128 -11.73 16.22 17.52
CA ILE A 128 -12.77 15.55 16.72
C ILE A 128 -13.58 14.63 17.65
N ASP A 129 -14.90 14.82 17.69
CA ASP A 129 -15.84 13.87 18.26
C ASP A 129 -16.45 13.04 17.12
N LEU A 130 -15.93 11.82 16.95
CA LEU A 130 -16.32 10.92 15.85
C LEU A 130 -17.80 10.52 15.89
N GLU A 131 -18.46 10.63 17.05
CA GLU A 131 -19.88 10.34 17.19
C GLU A 131 -20.80 11.48 16.71
N LYS A 132 -20.22 12.68 16.52
CA LYS A 132 -20.96 13.91 16.15
C LYS A 132 -20.61 14.47 14.78
N ILE A 133 -19.84 13.74 13.97
CA ILE A 133 -19.53 14.17 12.61
C ILE A 133 -20.82 14.18 11.76
N PRO A 134 -20.99 15.18 10.87
CA PRO A 134 -22.16 15.25 10.00
C PRO A 134 -22.13 14.11 8.98
N ILE A 135 -23.28 13.45 8.77
CA ILE A 135 -23.40 12.31 7.85
C ILE A 135 -23.54 12.75 6.38
N ASP A 136 -23.74 14.02 6.14
CA ASP A 136 -23.93 14.67 4.84
C ASP A 136 -22.78 15.60 4.45
N ASP A 137 -21.58 15.36 5.01
CA ASP A 137 -20.39 16.17 4.73
C ASP A 137 -19.93 16.05 3.27
N GLU A 138 -19.95 17.16 2.56
CA GLU A 138 -19.67 17.23 1.13
C GLU A 138 -18.23 16.79 0.79
N LEU A 139 -17.22 17.22 1.58
CA LEU A 139 -15.82 16.85 1.35
C LEU A 139 -15.61 15.34 1.46
N THR A 140 -16.27 14.70 2.42
CA THR A 140 -16.22 13.25 2.59
C THR A 140 -16.80 12.53 1.37
N TYR A 141 -17.93 12.98 0.83
CA TYR A 141 -18.48 12.37 -0.39
C TYR A 141 -17.63 12.66 -1.62
N GLN A 142 -17.04 13.83 -1.74
CA GLN A 142 -16.09 14.13 -2.82
C GLN A 142 -14.89 13.17 -2.82
N LEU A 143 -14.34 12.84 -1.64
CA LEU A 143 -13.27 11.85 -1.49
C LEU A 143 -13.70 10.48 -2.03
N TYR A 144 -14.91 10.01 -1.68
CA TYR A 144 -15.47 8.77 -2.21
C TYR A 144 -15.70 8.84 -3.72
N GLN A 145 -16.27 9.93 -4.24
CA GLN A 145 -16.55 10.11 -5.67
C GLN A 145 -15.29 10.15 -6.53
N GLN A 146 -14.19 10.66 -5.98
CA GLN A 146 -12.88 10.65 -6.63
C GLN A 146 -12.17 9.29 -6.52
N GLY A 147 -12.67 8.38 -5.67
CA GLY A 147 -12.04 7.10 -5.39
C GLY A 147 -10.71 7.22 -4.65
N ARG A 148 -10.46 8.31 -3.94
CA ARG A 148 -9.24 8.56 -3.15
C ARG A 148 -9.33 7.93 -1.77
N THR A 149 -9.66 6.64 -1.73
CA THR A 149 -10.04 5.92 -0.52
C THR A 149 -8.96 4.99 0.04
N ILE A 150 -7.69 5.18 -0.35
CA ILE A 150 -6.56 4.47 0.28
C ILE A 150 -6.55 4.82 1.77
N GLY A 151 -6.43 3.79 2.62
CA GLY A 151 -6.49 3.92 4.06
C GLY A 151 -7.89 4.05 4.65
N THR A 152 -8.95 4.20 3.86
CA THR A 152 -10.31 4.20 4.38
C THR A 152 -10.82 2.77 4.59
N PHE A 153 -11.45 2.54 5.74
CA PHE A 153 -11.92 1.20 6.11
C PHE A 153 -12.87 0.62 5.07
N GLN A 154 -12.63 -0.62 4.64
CA GLN A 154 -13.44 -1.40 3.68
C GLN A 154 -13.51 -0.85 2.24
N PHE A 155 -13.08 0.39 1.96
CA PHE A 155 -13.25 1.04 0.67
C PHE A 155 -11.92 1.28 -0.09
N GLU A 156 -10.80 0.75 0.39
CA GLU A 156 -9.46 1.07 -0.14
C GLU A 156 -9.01 0.21 -1.34
N SER A 157 -9.70 -0.89 -1.66
CA SER A 157 -9.28 -1.76 -2.77
C SER A 157 -9.47 -1.09 -4.14
N ALA A 158 -8.59 -1.38 -5.11
CA ALA A 158 -8.63 -0.80 -6.45
C ALA A 158 -9.98 -1.02 -7.17
N GLY A 159 -10.57 -2.23 -7.01
CA GLY A 159 -11.89 -2.53 -7.56
C GLY A 159 -13.00 -1.70 -6.92
N MET A 160 -12.97 -1.52 -5.59
CA MET A 160 -13.94 -0.66 -4.89
C MET A 160 -13.78 0.81 -5.34
N GLN A 161 -12.56 1.31 -5.44
CA GLN A 161 -12.28 2.68 -5.92
C GLN A 161 -12.83 2.92 -7.34
N LYS A 162 -12.71 1.93 -8.22
CA LYS A 162 -13.30 2.00 -9.56
C LYS A 162 -14.82 2.17 -9.48
N TYR A 163 -15.51 1.32 -8.72
CA TYR A 163 -16.97 1.41 -8.57
C TYR A 163 -17.42 2.69 -7.88
N LEU A 164 -16.66 3.22 -6.91
CA LEU A 164 -16.97 4.50 -6.27
C LEU A 164 -16.93 5.69 -7.24
N ARG A 165 -15.96 5.71 -8.15
CA ARG A 165 -15.89 6.74 -9.22
C ARG A 165 -17.07 6.68 -10.17
N GLU A 166 -17.59 5.48 -10.44
CA GLU A 166 -18.76 5.28 -11.31
C GLU A 166 -20.08 5.56 -10.59
N LEU A 167 -20.18 5.17 -9.31
CA LEU A 167 -21.35 5.34 -8.46
C LEU A 167 -21.59 6.78 -8.08
N LYS A 168 -20.50 7.51 -7.75
CA LYS A 168 -20.53 8.88 -7.22
C LYS A 168 -21.50 8.99 -6.01
N PRO A 169 -21.19 8.33 -4.89
CA PRO A 169 -22.07 8.28 -3.73
C PRO A 169 -22.39 9.70 -3.23
N THR A 170 -23.62 9.92 -2.83
CA THR A 170 -24.12 11.22 -2.35
C THR A 170 -24.88 11.11 -1.02
N VAL A 171 -25.22 9.88 -0.62
CA VAL A 171 -25.93 9.58 0.62
C VAL A 171 -25.31 8.37 1.31
N PHE A 172 -25.49 8.27 2.60
CA PHE A 172 -24.90 7.20 3.40
C PHE A 172 -25.39 5.81 3.00
N GLU A 173 -26.64 5.70 2.54
CA GLU A 173 -27.24 4.46 2.03
C GLU A 173 -26.47 3.89 0.84
N ASP A 174 -25.87 4.72 0.01
CA ASP A 174 -25.01 4.27 -1.09
C ASP A 174 -23.80 3.50 -0.57
N LEU A 175 -23.17 3.98 0.51
CA LEU A 175 -22.02 3.33 1.12
C LEU A 175 -22.41 2.00 1.79
N ILE A 176 -23.58 1.97 2.49
CA ILE A 176 -24.11 0.75 3.08
C ILE A 176 -24.37 -0.31 2.00
N ALA A 177 -24.96 0.08 0.88
CA ALA A 177 -25.25 -0.83 -0.22
C ALA A 177 -23.95 -1.34 -0.87
N MET A 178 -22.96 -0.48 -1.12
CA MET A 178 -21.69 -0.89 -1.68
C MET A 178 -20.93 -1.86 -0.77
N ASN A 179 -20.94 -1.63 0.53
CA ASN A 179 -20.34 -2.53 1.51
C ASN A 179 -20.99 -3.93 1.48
N ALA A 180 -22.30 -3.98 1.27
CA ALA A 180 -23.04 -5.23 1.14
C ALA A 180 -22.83 -5.92 -0.23
N LEU A 181 -22.74 -5.16 -1.32
CA LEU A 181 -22.67 -5.68 -2.69
C LEU A 181 -21.25 -6.07 -3.12
N TYR A 182 -20.21 -5.39 -2.62
CA TYR A 182 -18.83 -5.65 -3.07
C TYR A 182 -18.25 -6.94 -2.46
N ARG A 183 -18.75 -8.08 -2.95
CA ARG A 183 -18.34 -9.44 -2.56
C ARG A 183 -18.61 -10.41 -3.71
N PRO A 184 -17.88 -11.53 -3.80
CA PRO A 184 -18.19 -12.58 -4.80
C PRO A 184 -19.65 -12.99 -4.75
N GLY A 185 -20.32 -12.94 -5.88
CA GLY A 185 -21.76 -13.18 -6.06
C GLY A 185 -22.56 -11.89 -6.21
N PRO A 186 -22.75 -11.06 -5.17
CA PRO A 186 -23.55 -9.83 -5.28
C PRO A 186 -22.92 -8.74 -6.16
N MET A 187 -21.62 -8.82 -6.44
CA MET A 187 -20.92 -7.86 -7.33
C MET A 187 -21.56 -7.72 -8.71
N ASP A 188 -22.22 -8.75 -9.20
CA ASP A 188 -22.89 -8.74 -10.50
C ASP A 188 -24.05 -7.74 -10.57
N TYR A 189 -24.60 -7.33 -9.43
CA TYR A 189 -25.66 -6.32 -9.33
C TYR A 189 -25.14 -4.88 -9.26
N ILE A 190 -23.84 -4.66 -9.02
CA ILE A 190 -23.26 -3.31 -8.90
C ILE A 190 -23.46 -2.48 -10.17
N PRO A 191 -23.27 -3.01 -11.40
CA PRO A 191 -23.52 -2.22 -12.62
C PRO A 191 -24.95 -1.68 -12.71
N SER A 192 -25.97 -2.53 -12.44
CA SER A 192 -27.38 -2.10 -12.40
C SER A 192 -27.64 -1.10 -11.27
N PHE A 193 -27.09 -1.32 -10.10
CA PHE A 193 -27.20 -0.39 -8.96
C PHE A 193 -26.68 1.01 -9.34
N ILE A 194 -25.50 1.08 -9.96
CA ILE A 194 -24.90 2.31 -10.47
C ILE A 194 -25.73 2.94 -11.58
N ALA A 195 -26.22 2.13 -12.54
CA ALA A 195 -27.01 2.61 -13.67
C ALA A 195 -28.34 3.23 -13.19
N ARG A 196 -29.02 2.60 -12.22
CA ARG A 196 -30.28 3.08 -11.65
C ARG A 196 -30.08 4.35 -10.83
N LYS A 197 -29.06 4.39 -9.96
CA LYS A 197 -28.72 5.61 -9.21
C LYS A 197 -28.48 6.80 -10.14
N ASN A 198 -27.74 6.59 -11.21
CA ASN A 198 -27.35 7.66 -12.14
C ASN A 198 -28.41 7.93 -13.21
N GLY A 199 -29.60 7.34 -13.12
CA GLY A 199 -30.71 7.55 -14.05
C GLY A 199 -30.52 6.95 -15.46
N ARG A 200 -29.49 6.09 -15.63
CA ARG A 200 -29.21 5.39 -16.89
C ARG A 200 -30.09 4.15 -17.09
N GLU A 201 -30.60 3.58 -16.02
CA GLU A 201 -31.56 2.49 -15.99
C GLU A 201 -32.78 2.92 -15.17
N LYS A 202 -34.00 2.63 -15.63
CA LYS A 202 -35.23 2.96 -14.93
C LYS A 202 -35.36 2.12 -13.67
N ILE A 203 -35.61 2.76 -12.53
CA ILE A 203 -35.97 2.06 -11.29
C ILE A 203 -37.36 1.44 -11.48
N SER A 204 -37.48 0.15 -11.25
CA SER A 204 -38.75 -0.58 -11.36
C SER A 204 -38.95 -1.48 -10.13
N TYR A 205 -40.20 -1.64 -9.76
CA TYR A 205 -40.60 -2.52 -8.68
C TYR A 205 -41.59 -3.53 -9.25
N ASP A 206 -41.42 -4.84 -8.99
CA ASP A 206 -42.32 -5.88 -9.48
C ASP A 206 -43.74 -5.69 -8.97
N ILE A 207 -43.89 -5.20 -7.74
CA ILE A 207 -45.17 -4.78 -7.16
C ILE A 207 -44.94 -3.38 -6.56
N PRO A 208 -45.85 -2.40 -6.82
CA PRO A 208 -45.65 -1.00 -6.39
C PRO A 208 -45.33 -0.81 -4.91
N CYS A 209 -45.94 -1.63 -4.04
CA CYS A 209 -45.73 -1.53 -2.59
C CYS A 209 -44.30 -1.91 -2.13
N MET A 210 -43.50 -2.57 -2.99
CA MET A 210 -42.12 -2.90 -2.70
C MET A 210 -41.22 -1.66 -2.66
N GLU A 211 -41.63 -0.55 -3.28
CA GLU A 211 -40.91 0.72 -3.24
C GLU A 211 -40.58 1.13 -1.81
N LYS A 212 -41.51 0.96 -0.88
CA LYS A 212 -41.33 1.30 0.53
C LYS A 212 -40.05 0.75 1.16
N TYR A 213 -39.57 -0.41 0.74
CA TYR A 213 -38.43 -1.10 1.31
C TYR A 213 -37.24 -1.20 0.36
N LEU A 214 -37.43 -0.95 -0.95
CA LEU A 214 -36.39 -1.04 -1.94
C LEU A 214 -35.94 0.32 -2.51
N LYS A 215 -36.56 1.43 -2.08
CA LYS A 215 -36.23 2.76 -2.57
C LYS A 215 -34.75 3.12 -2.36
N ASP A 216 -34.22 2.86 -1.15
CA ASP A 216 -32.84 3.18 -0.76
C ASP A 216 -31.79 2.32 -1.51
N THR A 217 -32.25 1.24 -2.15
CA THR A 217 -31.41 0.34 -2.95
C THR A 217 -31.81 0.33 -4.44
N TYR A 218 -32.48 1.39 -4.88
CA TYR A 218 -32.87 1.60 -6.29
C TYR A 218 -33.63 0.42 -6.91
N GLY A 219 -34.49 -0.24 -6.10
CA GLY A 219 -35.29 -1.39 -6.54
C GLY A 219 -34.56 -2.73 -6.54
N ILE A 220 -33.34 -2.79 -6.05
CA ILE A 220 -32.54 -4.03 -5.94
C ILE A 220 -32.64 -4.56 -4.51
N THR A 221 -32.92 -5.87 -4.37
CA THR A 221 -32.86 -6.53 -3.05
C THR A 221 -31.38 -6.76 -2.69
N VAL A 222 -30.92 -6.15 -1.59
CA VAL A 222 -29.54 -6.19 -1.10
C VAL A 222 -29.47 -6.82 0.29
N TYR A 223 -30.47 -6.58 1.14
CA TYR A 223 -30.44 -6.92 2.55
C TYR A 223 -31.42 -8.03 2.94
N GLN A 224 -31.02 -8.85 3.91
CA GLN A 224 -31.91 -9.87 4.51
C GLN A 224 -33.18 -9.24 5.09
N GLU A 225 -33.06 -8.07 5.69
CA GLU A 225 -34.16 -7.32 6.28
C GLU A 225 -35.20 -6.92 5.24
N GLN A 226 -34.79 -6.62 4.00
CA GLN A 226 -35.74 -6.34 2.92
C GLN A 226 -36.61 -7.55 2.60
N VAL A 227 -36.02 -8.75 2.52
CA VAL A 227 -36.78 -9.98 2.31
C VAL A 227 -37.75 -10.25 3.46
N MET A 228 -37.31 -10.04 4.71
CA MET A 228 -38.18 -10.19 5.88
C MET A 228 -39.38 -9.24 5.83
N LEU A 229 -39.16 -7.97 5.51
CA LEU A 229 -40.19 -6.94 5.46
C LEU A 229 -41.14 -7.17 4.30
N LEU A 230 -40.62 -7.52 3.14
CA LEU A 230 -41.42 -7.82 1.93
C LEU A 230 -42.23 -9.09 2.09
N SER A 231 -41.72 -10.17 2.70
CA SER A 231 -42.49 -11.38 2.93
C SER A 231 -43.69 -11.11 3.86
N ARG A 232 -43.53 -10.22 4.82
CA ARG A 232 -44.61 -9.79 5.68
C ARG A 232 -45.65 -8.92 4.97
N GLN A 233 -45.19 -8.00 4.11
CA GLN A 233 -46.07 -7.07 3.40
C GLN A 233 -46.82 -7.76 2.27
N LEU A 234 -46.13 -8.60 1.48
CA LEU A 234 -46.72 -9.25 0.30
C LEU A 234 -47.59 -10.46 0.67
N ALA A 235 -47.19 -11.24 1.71
CA ALA A 235 -47.79 -12.52 2.00
C ALA A 235 -48.17 -12.69 3.48
N ASN A 236 -48.33 -11.62 4.26
CA ASN A 236 -48.73 -11.63 5.65
C ASN A 236 -47.93 -12.57 6.57
N PHE A 237 -46.65 -12.80 6.25
CA PHE A 237 -45.79 -13.61 7.13
C PHE A 237 -45.71 -12.98 8.52
N THR A 238 -45.81 -13.80 9.55
CA THR A 238 -45.57 -13.38 10.92
C THR A 238 -44.09 -12.98 11.11
N ARG A 239 -43.76 -12.31 12.21
CA ARG A 239 -42.37 -11.99 12.56
C ARG A 239 -41.50 -13.24 12.67
N GLY A 240 -42.05 -14.31 13.28
CA GLY A 240 -41.35 -15.59 13.42
C GLY A 240 -41.08 -16.28 12.08
N GLU A 241 -42.05 -16.27 11.16
CA GLU A 241 -41.88 -16.85 9.83
C GLU A 241 -40.89 -16.08 8.95
N SER A 242 -40.95 -14.75 8.98
CA SER A 242 -39.99 -13.93 8.25
C SER A 242 -38.54 -14.11 8.78
N ASP A 243 -38.36 -14.28 10.10
CA ASP A 243 -37.06 -14.59 10.70
C ASP A 243 -36.60 -16.02 10.38
N ALA A 244 -37.54 -17.00 10.37
CA ALA A 244 -37.24 -18.36 9.95
C ALA A 244 -36.77 -18.39 8.46
N LEU A 245 -37.43 -17.62 7.58
CA LEU A 245 -37.01 -17.46 6.19
C LEU A 245 -35.60 -16.86 6.11
N ARG A 246 -35.33 -15.78 6.81
CA ARG A 246 -34.00 -15.16 6.89
C ARG A 246 -32.92 -16.16 7.33
N LYS A 247 -33.18 -16.90 8.42
CA LYS A 247 -32.25 -17.93 8.94
C LYS A 247 -32.04 -19.06 7.95
N ALA A 248 -33.11 -19.50 7.26
CA ALA A 248 -33.00 -20.56 6.25
C ALA A 248 -32.17 -20.10 5.05
N MET A 249 -32.37 -18.87 4.60
CA MET A 249 -31.59 -18.25 3.52
C MET A 249 -30.13 -18.08 3.94
N GLY A 250 -29.85 -17.49 5.08
CA GLY A 250 -28.48 -17.25 5.57
C GLY A 250 -27.66 -18.53 5.80
N LYS A 251 -28.32 -19.60 6.26
CA LYS A 251 -27.70 -20.93 6.48
C LYS A 251 -27.80 -21.85 5.25
N LYS A 252 -28.27 -21.35 4.10
CA LYS A 252 -28.44 -22.10 2.83
C LYS A 252 -29.27 -23.39 2.98
N LYS A 253 -30.29 -23.37 3.86
CA LYS A 253 -31.20 -24.52 4.12
C LYS A 253 -32.31 -24.56 3.07
N LYS A 254 -31.99 -25.02 1.86
CA LYS A 254 -32.92 -25.03 0.72
C LYS A 254 -34.26 -25.71 1.03
N ALA A 255 -34.26 -26.85 1.73
CA ALA A 255 -35.48 -27.57 2.08
C ALA A 255 -36.49 -26.71 2.88
N ILE A 256 -36.03 -25.82 3.77
CA ILE A 256 -36.92 -24.94 4.54
C ILE A 256 -37.46 -23.82 3.65
N VAL A 257 -36.61 -23.26 2.77
CA VAL A 257 -37.03 -22.22 1.80
C VAL A 257 -38.11 -22.78 0.88
N ASP A 258 -37.89 -24.00 0.33
CA ASP A 258 -38.87 -24.67 -0.55
C ASP A 258 -40.20 -24.95 0.15
N GLN A 259 -40.19 -25.29 1.45
CA GLN A 259 -41.42 -25.50 2.23
C GLN A 259 -42.22 -24.20 2.46
N MET A 260 -41.57 -23.05 2.50
CA MET A 260 -42.25 -21.75 2.76
C MET A 260 -42.80 -21.14 1.45
N LYS A 261 -42.33 -21.52 0.27
CA LYS A 261 -42.77 -21.01 -1.04
C LYS A 261 -44.26 -21.12 -1.28
N PRO A 262 -44.90 -22.31 -1.14
CA PRO A 262 -46.34 -22.44 -1.37
C PRO A 262 -47.17 -21.50 -0.53
N LYS A 263 -46.81 -21.32 0.75
CA LYS A 263 -47.49 -20.39 1.66
C LYS A 263 -47.33 -18.95 1.17
N PHE A 264 -46.14 -18.52 0.75
CA PHE A 264 -45.89 -17.18 0.24
C PHE A 264 -46.76 -16.87 -0.98
N ILE A 265 -46.79 -17.80 -1.98
CA ILE A 265 -47.61 -17.63 -3.16
C ILE A 265 -49.07 -17.57 -2.82
N LYS A 266 -49.58 -18.52 -2.01
CA LYS A 266 -51.00 -18.57 -1.60
C LYS A 266 -51.44 -17.28 -0.93
N GLN A 267 -50.75 -16.88 0.14
CA GLN A 267 -51.14 -15.70 0.92
C GLN A 267 -50.95 -14.41 0.14
N GLY A 268 -49.90 -14.31 -0.71
CA GLY A 268 -49.73 -13.17 -1.61
C GLY A 268 -50.82 -13.04 -2.64
N THR A 269 -51.34 -14.16 -3.16
CA THR A 269 -52.47 -14.17 -4.09
C THR A 269 -53.77 -13.74 -3.35
N GLU A 270 -53.98 -14.20 -2.15
CA GLU A 270 -55.11 -13.76 -1.29
C GLU A 270 -55.03 -12.23 -1.00
N ASN A 271 -53.85 -11.63 -1.00
CA ASN A 271 -53.64 -10.19 -0.89
C ASN A 271 -53.83 -9.44 -2.23
N GLY A 272 -54.21 -10.11 -3.29
CA GLY A 272 -54.50 -9.50 -4.59
C GLY A 272 -53.30 -9.36 -5.51
N HIS A 273 -52.19 -10.03 -5.24
CA HIS A 273 -51.00 -10.02 -6.11
C HIS A 273 -51.03 -11.13 -7.13
N ASP A 274 -50.44 -10.87 -8.34
CA ASP A 274 -50.38 -11.89 -9.41
C ASP A 274 -49.45 -13.04 -8.98
N PRO A 275 -49.90 -14.30 -9.01
CA PRO A 275 -49.11 -15.47 -8.65
C PRO A 275 -47.80 -15.58 -9.45
N LYS A 276 -47.82 -15.22 -10.74
CA LYS A 276 -46.59 -15.25 -11.56
C LYS A 276 -45.54 -14.26 -11.11
N VAL A 277 -45.98 -13.08 -10.70
CA VAL A 277 -45.06 -12.05 -10.15
C VAL A 277 -44.50 -12.51 -8.81
N LEU A 278 -45.30 -13.11 -7.96
CA LEU A 278 -44.86 -13.68 -6.67
C LEU A 278 -43.87 -14.83 -6.89
N GLU A 279 -44.09 -15.70 -7.86
CA GLU A 279 -43.14 -16.77 -8.23
C GLU A 279 -41.80 -16.19 -8.68
N LYS A 280 -41.80 -15.14 -9.51
CA LYS A 280 -40.61 -14.42 -9.94
C LYS A 280 -39.87 -13.86 -8.75
N ILE A 281 -40.54 -13.11 -7.86
CA ILE A 281 -39.95 -12.51 -6.67
C ILE A 281 -39.28 -13.59 -5.79
N TRP A 282 -39.99 -14.71 -5.57
CA TRP A 282 -39.45 -15.82 -4.79
C TRP A 282 -38.22 -16.45 -5.45
N GLY A 283 -38.26 -16.66 -6.77
CA GLY A 283 -37.10 -17.16 -7.54
C GLY A 283 -35.89 -16.24 -7.47
N ASP A 284 -36.12 -14.94 -7.49
CA ASP A 284 -35.06 -13.94 -7.30
C ASP A 284 -34.50 -13.98 -5.87
N TRP A 285 -35.35 -14.20 -4.85
CA TRP A 285 -34.90 -14.40 -3.47
C TRP A 285 -34.14 -15.71 -3.27
N GLU A 286 -34.50 -16.79 -3.95
CA GLU A 286 -33.74 -18.05 -3.91
C GLU A 286 -32.31 -17.89 -4.45
N LYS A 287 -32.14 -17.13 -5.53
CA LYS A 287 -30.80 -16.76 -6.05
C LYS A 287 -30.07 -15.86 -5.04
N PHE A 288 -30.76 -14.84 -4.53
CA PHE A 288 -30.28 -13.89 -3.56
C PHE A 288 -29.92 -14.54 -2.22
N ALA A 289 -30.57 -15.63 -1.82
CA ALA A 289 -30.33 -16.33 -0.55
C ALA A 289 -28.88 -16.75 -0.34
N SER A 290 -28.16 -17.00 -1.44
CA SER A 290 -26.74 -17.39 -1.38
C SER A 290 -25.82 -16.26 -0.92
N TYR A 291 -26.24 -14.98 -0.98
CA TYR A 291 -25.40 -13.80 -0.75
C TYR A 291 -26.10 -12.64 -0.03
N ALA A 292 -27.32 -12.81 0.46
CA ALA A 292 -28.02 -11.82 1.28
C ALA A 292 -27.18 -11.31 2.44
N PHE A 293 -27.17 -10.00 2.67
CA PHE A 293 -26.36 -9.38 3.72
C PHE A 293 -27.20 -8.76 4.83
N ASN A 294 -26.66 -8.76 6.03
CA ASN A 294 -27.29 -8.09 7.16
C ASN A 294 -27.11 -6.57 7.06
N LYS A 295 -28.20 -5.81 7.02
CA LYS A 295 -28.15 -4.34 6.88
C LYS A 295 -27.47 -3.69 8.08
N SER A 296 -27.74 -4.17 9.32
CA SER A 296 -27.17 -3.60 10.53
C SER A 296 -25.63 -3.71 10.52
N HIS A 297 -25.09 -4.87 10.11
CA HIS A 297 -23.66 -5.05 9.97
C HIS A 297 -23.08 -4.10 8.91
N ALA A 298 -23.68 -4.03 7.72
CA ALA A 298 -23.24 -3.12 6.65
C ALA A 298 -23.26 -1.66 7.11
N THR A 299 -24.29 -1.26 7.87
CA THR A 299 -24.42 0.10 8.42
C THR A 299 -23.29 0.42 9.40
N CYS A 300 -23.01 -0.47 10.36
CA CYS A 300 -21.94 -0.25 11.33
C CYS A 300 -20.55 -0.15 10.66
N TYR A 301 -20.27 -1.02 9.71
CA TYR A 301 -19.01 -0.99 8.96
C TYR A 301 -18.90 0.25 8.06
N SER A 302 -20.00 0.66 7.43
CA SER A 302 -20.03 1.90 6.64
C SER A 302 -19.88 3.15 7.51
N TRP A 303 -20.35 3.12 8.77
CA TRP A 303 -20.14 4.22 9.70
C TRP A 303 -18.65 4.38 10.06
N VAL A 304 -17.96 3.30 10.39
CA VAL A 304 -16.50 3.34 10.60
C VAL A 304 -15.76 3.77 9.34
N ALA A 305 -16.18 3.29 8.17
CA ALA A 305 -15.64 3.73 6.89
C ALA A 305 -15.81 5.23 6.68
N TYR A 306 -17.01 5.75 6.96
CA TYR A 306 -17.32 7.17 6.86
C TYR A 306 -16.48 8.02 7.82
N GLN A 307 -16.29 7.56 9.06
CA GLN A 307 -15.43 8.22 10.04
C GLN A 307 -13.99 8.31 9.53
N THR A 308 -13.44 7.22 8.95
CA THR A 308 -12.08 7.23 8.37
C THR A 308 -11.97 8.18 7.18
N ALA A 309 -12.97 8.20 6.33
CA ALA A 309 -13.03 9.09 5.17
C ALA A 309 -13.17 10.57 5.58
N TYR A 310 -13.98 10.86 6.59
CA TYR A 310 -14.15 12.21 7.13
C TYR A 310 -12.83 12.76 7.67
N VAL A 311 -12.14 11.98 8.51
CA VAL A 311 -10.84 12.43 9.05
C VAL A 311 -9.81 12.61 7.92
N LYS A 312 -9.79 11.71 6.92
CA LYS A 312 -8.91 11.87 5.76
C LYS A 312 -9.25 13.09 4.92
N ALA A 313 -10.53 13.38 4.70
CA ALA A 313 -10.98 14.51 3.87
C ALA A 313 -10.60 15.86 4.50
N HIS A 314 -10.75 15.98 5.81
CA HIS A 314 -10.52 17.24 6.54
C HIS A 314 -9.08 17.41 7.06
N TYR A 315 -8.39 16.29 7.37
CA TYR A 315 -7.04 16.27 7.97
C TYR A 315 -6.16 15.22 7.29
N PRO A 316 -5.92 15.34 5.97
CA PRO A 316 -5.27 14.29 5.21
C PRO A 316 -3.84 13.98 5.68
N ALA A 317 -3.04 14.98 6.06
CA ALA A 317 -1.69 14.76 6.53
C ALA A 317 -1.65 14.01 7.88
N GLU A 318 -2.49 14.43 8.81
CA GLU A 318 -2.60 13.82 10.14
C GLU A 318 -3.13 12.38 10.05
N PHE A 319 -4.11 12.14 9.19
CA PHE A 319 -4.65 10.80 8.94
C PHE A 319 -3.58 9.87 8.36
N MET A 320 -2.85 10.33 7.34
CA MET A 320 -1.79 9.54 6.72
C MET A 320 -0.63 9.28 7.70
N ALA A 321 -0.23 10.26 8.51
CA ALA A 321 0.80 10.09 9.53
C ALA A 321 0.37 9.06 10.60
N ALA A 322 -0.89 9.05 11.00
CA ALA A 322 -1.43 8.08 11.94
C ALA A 322 -1.43 6.65 11.36
N LEU A 323 -1.83 6.47 10.10
CA LEU A 323 -1.76 5.18 9.42
C LEU A 323 -0.32 4.67 9.33
N MET A 324 0.62 5.52 8.91
CA MET A 324 2.04 5.17 8.84
C MET A 324 2.58 4.77 10.22
N THR A 325 2.18 5.48 11.29
CA THR A 325 2.57 5.15 12.66
C THR A 325 2.08 3.75 13.09
N ARG A 326 0.90 3.35 12.65
CA ARG A 326 0.33 2.04 13.04
C ARG A 326 0.77 0.89 12.14
N ARG A 327 1.29 1.20 10.95
CA ARG A 327 1.71 0.21 9.95
C ARG A 327 3.22 0.22 9.68
N PHE A 328 4.04 0.90 10.50
CA PHE A 328 5.47 1.12 10.22
C PHE A 328 6.29 -0.16 10.02
N SER A 329 5.89 -1.28 10.61
CA SER A 329 6.55 -2.57 10.41
C SER A 329 6.28 -3.23 9.04
N GLN A 330 5.34 -2.68 8.25
CA GLN A 330 4.92 -3.23 6.95
C GLN A 330 5.38 -2.27 5.83
N ILE A 331 6.59 -2.46 5.33
CA ILE A 331 7.22 -1.55 4.35
C ILE A 331 6.36 -1.33 3.10
N THR A 332 5.74 -2.39 2.56
CA THR A 332 4.87 -2.28 1.39
C THR A 332 3.65 -1.38 1.64
N GLU A 333 3.10 -1.39 2.85
CA GLU A 333 2.01 -0.48 3.22
C GLU A 333 2.51 0.96 3.35
N ILE A 334 3.69 1.17 3.94
CA ILE A 334 4.29 2.51 4.04
C ILE A 334 4.52 3.10 2.64
N THR A 335 5.09 2.33 1.70
CA THR A 335 5.29 2.78 0.31
C THR A 335 3.97 3.20 -0.33
N LYS A 336 2.93 2.37 -0.24
CA LYS A 336 1.59 2.68 -0.75
C LYS A 336 0.99 3.96 -0.13
N LEU A 337 1.19 4.16 1.18
CA LEU A 337 0.73 5.37 1.86
C LEU A 337 1.51 6.61 1.43
N MET A 338 2.81 6.49 1.17
CA MET A 338 3.62 7.61 0.64
C MET A 338 3.23 7.99 -0.78
N GLU A 339 2.90 7.02 -1.64
CA GLU A 339 2.36 7.29 -2.97
C GLU A 339 1.03 8.05 -2.88
N GLU A 340 0.16 7.67 -1.95
CA GLU A 340 -1.08 8.40 -1.69
C GLU A 340 -0.81 9.82 -1.18
N CYS A 341 0.18 10.03 -0.28
CA CYS A 341 0.60 11.35 0.15
C CYS A 341 1.07 12.21 -1.02
N LYS A 342 1.87 11.64 -1.93
CA LYS A 342 2.32 12.33 -3.15
C LYS A 342 1.13 12.72 -4.04
N ALA A 343 0.15 11.83 -4.22
CA ALA A 343 -1.07 12.11 -4.98
C ALA A 343 -1.93 13.20 -4.32
N LEU A 344 -1.90 13.30 -2.99
CA LEU A 344 -2.56 14.35 -2.20
C LEU A 344 -1.72 15.64 -2.11
N LYS A 345 -0.53 15.69 -2.73
CA LYS A 345 0.43 16.80 -2.66
C LYS A 345 0.92 17.09 -1.22
N ILE A 346 1.03 16.03 -0.41
CA ILE A 346 1.57 16.10 0.95
C ILE A 346 3.02 15.64 0.89
N SER A 347 3.95 16.51 1.27
CA SER A 347 5.37 16.18 1.37
C SER A 347 5.63 15.21 2.53
N THR A 348 6.43 14.18 2.28
CA THR A 348 6.94 13.27 3.31
C THR A 348 8.45 13.48 3.45
N LEU A 349 8.87 13.82 4.66
CA LEU A 349 10.26 14.20 4.97
C LEU A 349 10.95 13.12 5.80
N GLY A 350 12.27 13.00 5.64
CA GLY A 350 13.09 12.10 6.41
C GLY A 350 13.07 12.39 7.92
N PRO A 351 13.68 11.52 8.75
CA PRO A 351 13.78 11.78 10.19
C PRO A 351 14.64 13.01 10.50
N ASP A 352 14.31 13.67 11.59
CA ASP A 352 15.04 14.81 12.12
C ASP A 352 14.89 14.84 13.65
N VAL A 353 15.98 14.91 14.39
CA VAL A 353 15.93 14.87 15.87
C VAL A 353 15.22 16.07 16.48
N ASN A 354 15.12 17.19 15.77
CA ASN A 354 14.43 18.39 16.20
C ASN A 354 12.95 18.46 15.79
N GLU A 355 12.53 17.70 14.78
CA GLU A 355 11.13 17.74 14.30
C GLU A 355 10.39 16.42 14.49
N SER A 356 11.07 15.26 14.30
CA SER A 356 10.40 13.96 14.38
C SER A 356 9.78 13.68 15.73
N GLN A 357 8.62 13.05 15.72
CA GLN A 357 7.99 12.47 16.90
C GLN A 357 8.41 10.98 17.06
N ILE A 358 7.91 10.31 18.09
CA ILE A 358 8.13 8.88 18.29
C ILE A 358 7.61 8.11 17.06
N GLY A 359 6.35 8.33 16.67
CA GLY A 359 5.76 7.88 15.40
C GLY A 359 5.86 8.95 14.32
N PHE A 360 5.22 8.71 13.18
CA PHE A 360 5.09 9.73 12.13
C PHE A 360 4.30 10.92 12.67
N GLY A 361 4.76 12.12 12.38
CA GLY A 361 4.14 13.37 12.85
C GLY A 361 3.93 14.33 11.68
N VAL A 362 3.16 15.39 11.93
CA VAL A 362 2.96 16.47 10.96
C VAL A 362 3.60 17.73 11.53
N ASN A 363 4.44 18.39 10.73
CA ASN A 363 5.10 19.62 11.13
C ASN A 363 4.19 20.85 10.91
N LYS A 364 4.66 22.04 11.32
CA LYS A 364 3.90 23.29 11.19
C LYS A 364 3.56 23.70 9.76
N LYS A 365 4.22 23.11 8.76
CA LYS A 365 3.97 23.35 7.34
C LYS A 365 2.95 22.36 6.75
N GLY A 366 2.43 21.42 7.53
CA GLY A 366 1.54 20.37 7.06
C GLY A 366 2.26 19.21 6.36
N GLU A 367 3.59 19.09 6.50
CA GLU A 367 4.39 18.03 5.92
C GLU A 367 4.53 16.87 6.90
N ILE A 368 4.51 15.63 6.42
CA ILE A 368 4.68 14.46 7.26
C ILE A 368 6.18 14.23 7.51
N ARG A 369 6.55 14.12 8.79
CA ARG A 369 7.91 13.79 9.22
C ARG A 369 8.00 12.34 9.64
N PHE A 370 9.05 11.65 9.19
CA PHE A 370 9.30 10.24 9.52
C PHE A 370 9.52 10.06 11.02
N GLY A 371 8.87 9.04 11.62
CA GLY A 371 8.96 8.77 13.06
C GLY A 371 10.28 8.13 13.48
N LEU A 372 10.82 8.53 14.62
CA LEU A 372 12.10 8.00 15.11
C LEU A 372 12.04 6.48 15.38
N SER A 373 10.94 5.98 15.94
CA SER A 373 10.78 4.54 16.22
C SER A 373 10.64 3.66 14.97
N ALA A 374 10.37 4.25 13.80
CA ALA A 374 10.30 3.55 12.54
C ALA A 374 11.68 3.32 11.89
N ILE A 375 12.75 3.93 12.44
CA ILE A 375 14.12 3.73 11.97
C ILE A 375 14.64 2.39 12.54
N LYS A 376 15.10 1.49 11.67
CA LYS A 376 15.68 0.21 12.08
C LYS A 376 16.88 0.41 13.01
N GLY A 377 16.85 -0.22 14.17
CA GLY A 377 17.89 -0.07 15.20
C GLY A 377 17.61 1.04 16.19
N MET A 378 16.54 1.82 16.00
CA MET A 378 16.03 2.80 16.96
C MET A 378 14.88 2.16 17.76
N GLY A 379 15.13 1.87 19.04
CA GLY A 379 14.06 1.37 19.94
C GLY A 379 13.14 2.49 20.41
N THR A 380 11.90 2.14 20.77
CA THR A 380 10.94 3.10 21.35
C THR A 380 11.52 3.87 22.54
N PRO A 381 12.28 3.27 23.51
CA PRO A 381 12.89 4.03 24.60
C PRO A 381 13.90 5.09 24.14
N ALA A 382 14.63 4.85 23.05
CA ALA A 382 15.55 5.84 22.51
C ALA A 382 14.80 7.01 21.86
N ALA A 383 13.75 6.71 21.08
CA ALA A 383 12.89 7.73 20.47
C ALA A 383 12.19 8.60 21.54
N GLU A 384 11.66 7.97 22.58
CA GLU A 384 11.05 8.65 23.74
C GLU A 384 12.05 9.57 24.46
N ALA A 385 13.27 9.11 24.70
CA ALA A 385 14.30 9.91 25.36
C ALA A 385 14.66 11.15 24.54
N ILE A 386 14.77 11.04 23.21
CA ILE A 386 15.07 12.17 22.32
C ILE A 386 13.93 13.18 22.30
N VAL A 387 12.69 12.71 22.15
CA VAL A 387 11.51 13.58 22.04
C VAL A 387 11.24 14.28 23.38
N SER A 388 11.25 13.54 24.50
CA SER A 388 10.99 14.10 25.83
C SER A 388 12.01 15.13 26.22
N GLU A 389 13.33 14.90 25.98
CA GLU A 389 14.39 15.87 26.26
C GLU A 389 14.18 17.15 25.45
N ARG A 390 13.89 17.03 24.16
CA ARG A 390 13.62 18.18 23.31
C ARG A 390 12.36 18.97 23.72
N GLU A 391 11.30 18.30 24.15
CA GLU A 391 10.07 18.95 24.61
C GLU A 391 10.24 19.70 25.92
N GLN A 392 11.11 19.20 26.83
CA GLN A 392 11.38 19.82 28.13
C GLN A 392 12.38 20.96 28.05
N ASN A 393 13.45 20.82 27.28
CA ASN A 393 14.59 21.70 27.28
C ASN A 393 14.83 22.45 25.95
N GLY A 394 13.89 22.33 25.00
CA GLY A 394 13.93 22.96 23.69
C GLY A 394 14.76 22.21 22.64
N PRO A 395 14.76 22.67 21.38
CA PRO A 395 15.48 22.05 20.29
C PRO A 395 16.99 21.90 20.60
N TYR A 396 17.59 20.84 20.06
CA TYR A 396 19.04 20.65 20.09
C TYR A 396 19.70 21.65 19.12
N LYS A 397 20.76 22.30 19.60
CA LYS A 397 21.47 23.35 18.86
C LYS A 397 22.38 22.77 17.78
N ASP A 398 23.12 21.74 18.14
CA ASP A 398 24.08 21.04 17.30
C ASP A 398 24.27 19.60 17.79
N ILE A 399 25.17 18.86 17.13
CA ILE A 399 25.43 17.46 17.43
C ILE A 399 26.08 17.24 18.83
N PHE A 400 26.81 18.25 19.35
CA PHE A 400 27.42 18.15 20.65
C PHE A 400 26.39 18.40 21.78
N ASP A 401 25.55 19.43 21.63
CA ASP A 401 24.41 19.68 22.53
C ASP A 401 23.46 18.45 22.57
N PHE A 402 23.25 17.78 21.43
CA PHE A 402 22.50 16.51 21.39
C PHE A 402 23.18 15.44 22.27
N ALA A 403 24.49 15.22 22.11
CA ALA A 403 25.23 14.20 22.87
C ALA A 403 25.33 14.52 24.37
N GLU A 404 25.36 15.81 24.74
CA GLU A 404 25.40 16.28 26.11
C GLU A 404 24.09 16.10 26.88
N ARG A 405 22.96 16.26 26.17
CA ARG A 405 21.62 16.31 26.77
C ARG A 405 20.88 14.99 26.71
N VAL A 406 21.04 14.22 25.63
CA VAL A 406 20.26 12.99 25.43
C VAL A 406 20.67 11.90 26.43
N ASN A 407 19.70 11.11 26.91
CA ASN A 407 20.00 9.99 27.81
C ASN A 407 20.77 8.88 27.07
N LEU A 408 22.09 8.80 27.27
CA LEU A 408 22.97 7.85 26.57
C LEU A 408 22.79 6.38 27.00
N ALA A 409 22.05 6.11 28.08
CA ALA A 409 21.67 4.75 28.44
C ALA A 409 20.57 4.20 27.48
N ASN A 410 19.67 5.07 27.03
CA ASN A 410 18.60 4.73 26.09
C ASN A 410 19.05 4.95 24.64
N VAL A 411 19.75 6.04 24.36
CA VAL A 411 20.28 6.41 23.04
C VAL A 411 21.74 5.96 22.95
N ASN A 412 21.92 4.70 22.65
CA ASN A 412 23.24 4.08 22.55
C ASN A 412 23.93 4.36 21.20
N ARG A 413 25.18 3.89 21.04
CA ARG A 413 25.97 4.04 19.81
C ARG A 413 25.20 3.62 18.55
N LYS A 414 24.44 2.51 18.61
CA LYS A 414 23.65 2.02 17.47
C LYS A 414 22.53 2.98 17.08
N ALA A 415 21.91 3.65 18.05
CA ALA A 415 20.91 4.68 17.80
C ALA A 415 21.53 5.91 17.11
N PHE A 416 22.72 6.36 17.54
CA PHE A 416 23.47 7.41 16.85
C PHE A 416 23.81 7.03 15.41
N GLU A 417 24.27 5.79 15.18
CA GLU A 417 24.56 5.25 13.85
C GLU A 417 23.32 5.26 12.97
N SER A 418 22.19 4.79 13.49
CA SER A 418 20.93 4.76 12.76
C SER A 418 20.43 6.17 12.40
N LEU A 419 20.56 7.14 13.31
CA LEU A 419 20.23 8.54 13.03
C LEU A 419 21.16 9.16 11.98
N ALA A 420 22.47 8.90 12.07
CA ALA A 420 23.44 9.44 11.11
C ALA A 420 23.19 8.92 9.70
N TYR A 421 22.99 7.61 9.52
CA TYR A 421 22.71 7.04 8.21
C TYR A 421 21.35 7.45 7.65
N SER A 422 20.31 7.54 8.48
CA SER A 422 18.96 7.92 8.05
C SER A 422 18.78 9.43 7.81
N GLY A 423 19.75 10.25 8.16
CA GLY A 423 19.69 11.71 8.02
C GLY A 423 19.08 12.45 9.21
N GLY A 424 18.86 11.76 10.34
CA GLY A 424 18.30 12.37 11.56
C GLY A 424 19.10 13.56 12.12
N PHE A 425 20.36 13.72 11.71
CA PHE A 425 21.25 14.81 12.10
C PHE A 425 21.53 15.83 10.98
N ASP A 426 20.92 15.67 9.80
CA ASP A 426 21.20 16.56 8.65
C ASP A 426 20.90 18.04 8.97
N GLY A 427 19.93 18.32 9.87
CA GLY A 427 19.61 19.66 10.34
C GLY A 427 20.73 20.38 11.10
N PHE A 428 21.78 19.67 11.55
CA PHE A 428 22.94 20.25 12.22
C PHE A 428 24.06 20.68 11.25
N GLY A 429 23.90 20.44 9.94
CA GLY A 429 24.92 20.78 8.96
C GLY A 429 26.16 19.88 8.99
N VAL A 430 26.11 18.76 9.71
CA VAL A 430 27.16 17.73 9.73
C VAL A 430 26.87 16.72 8.63
N MET A 431 27.86 16.48 7.75
CA MET A 431 27.73 15.48 6.70
C MET A 431 27.65 14.07 7.29
N ARG A 432 26.77 13.22 6.76
CA ARG A 432 26.60 11.84 7.25
C ARG A 432 27.90 11.04 7.23
N GLU A 433 28.73 11.25 6.23
CA GLU A 433 30.05 10.62 6.05
C GLU A 433 31.02 10.94 7.21
N GLN A 434 30.92 12.13 7.79
CA GLN A 434 31.81 12.54 8.88
C GLN A 434 31.68 11.66 10.11
N PHE A 435 30.48 11.13 10.38
CA PHE A 435 30.28 10.22 11.52
C PHE A 435 31.10 8.93 11.42
N PHE A 436 31.39 8.49 10.19
CA PHE A 436 32.06 7.23 9.88
C PHE A 436 33.50 7.39 9.37
N THR A 437 34.01 8.60 9.38
CA THR A 437 35.39 8.89 8.98
C THR A 437 36.33 8.67 10.17
N PRO A 438 37.39 7.82 10.02
CA PRO A 438 38.36 7.60 11.08
C PRO A 438 39.31 8.78 11.22
N ASN A 439 39.70 9.05 12.47
CA ASN A 439 40.81 9.98 12.75
C ASN A 439 42.18 9.32 12.50
N ALA A 440 43.28 10.04 12.74
CA ALA A 440 44.64 9.55 12.58
C ALA A 440 44.96 8.30 13.44
N LYS A 441 44.16 7.99 14.46
CA LYS A 441 44.32 6.81 15.33
C LYS A 441 43.34 5.67 14.91
N GLY A 442 42.60 5.83 13.84
CA GLY A 442 41.62 4.85 13.37
C GLY A 442 40.30 4.85 14.12
N GLU A 443 40.01 5.84 14.98
CA GLU A 443 38.77 5.94 15.74
C GLU A 443 37.74 6.73 14.93
N LEU A 444 36.50 6.24 14.84
CA LEU A 444 35.41 6.90 14.14
C LEU A 444 34.91 8.12 14.95
N PHE A 445 34.47 9.17 14.25
CA PHE A 445 33.94 10.36 14.91
C PHE A 445 32.71 10.04 15.79
N ILE A 446 31.85 9.13 15.36
CA ILE A 446 30.69 8.71 16.15
C ILE A 446 31.08 8.10 17.50
N ASP A 447 32.19 7.34 17.57
CA ASP A 447 32.66 6.74 18.81
C ASP A 447 33.28 7.80 19.75
N LEU A 448 33.95 8.81 19.17
CA LEU A 448 34.46 9.97 19.90
C LEU A 448 33.30 10.80 20.45
N LEU A 449 32.25 11.02 19.68
CA LEU A 449 31.07 11.79 20.07
C LEU A 449 30.33 11.14 21.24
N VAL A 450 30.09 9.84 21.17
CA VAL A 450 29.41 9.11 22.27
C VAL A 450 30.26 9.15 23.56
N ARG A 451 31.57 8.93 23.46
CA ARG A 451 32.47 9.04 24.61
C ARG A 451 32.54 10.47 25.18
N TYR A 452 32.52 11.47 24.31
CA TYR A 452 32.41 12.87 24.70
C TYR A 452 31.18 13.13 25.56
N GLY A 453 29.99 12.75 25.06
CA GLY A 453 28.74 12.93 25.78
C GLY A 453 28.70 12.19 27.12
N GLN A 454 29.19 10.93 27.15
CA GLN A 454 29.31 10.17 28.40
C GLN A 454 30.20 10.89 29.44
N ARG A 455 31.35 11.40 28.99
CA ARG A 455 32.28 12.14 29.88
C ARG A 455 31.64 13.43 30.35
N TYR A 456 31.04 14.21 29.46
CA TYR A 456 30.35 15.46 29.81
C TYR A 456 29.27 15.24 30.86
N GLN A 457 28.39 14.25 30.67
CA GLN A 457 27.31 13.93 31.61
C GLN A 457 27.86 13.46 32.97
N MET A 458 28.94 12.70 32.97
CA MET A 458 29.58 12.22 34.18
C MET A 458 30.27 13.37 34.97
N ASP A 459 30.97 14.25 34.26
CA ASP A 459 31.63 15.43 34.86
C ASP A 459 30.58 16.41 35.41
N LYS A 460 29.47 16.62 34.70
CA LYS A 460 28.33 17.43 35.15
C LYS A 460 27.67 16.85 36.41
N ALA A 461 27.45 15.54 36.45
CA ALA A 461 26.90 14.87 37.63
C ALA A 461 27.84 15.00 38.84
N ASN A 462 29.15 14.87 38.63
CA ASN A 462 30.16 15.02 39.67
C ASN A 462 30.29 16.47 40.15
N ALA A 463 30.19 17.47 39.26
CA ALA A 463 30.19 18.88 39.61
C ALA A 463 29.01 19.26 40.52
N GLY A 464 27.81 18.70 40.26
CA GLY A 464 26.63 18.87 41.10
C GLY A 464 26.74 18.26 42.51
N LEU A 465 27.69 17.37 42.75
CA LEU A 465 27.98 16.76 44.05
C LEU A 465 29.13 17.45 44.79
N SER A 466 29.85 18.36 44.13
CA SER A 466 31.01 19.08 44.72
C SER A 466 30.57 20.35 45.44
N LEU A 467 30.98 20.53 46.70
CA LEU A 467 30.71 21.72 47.50
C LEU A 467 31.43 23.00 46.98
N PHE A 468 32.37 22.88 46.03
CA PHE A 468 33.19 23.96 45.46
C PHE A 468 33.17 23.95 43.92
N GLY A 469 32.20 23.32 43.31
CA GLY A 469 32.13 23.17 41.85
C GLY A 469 31.80 24.48 41.14
N SER A 470 32.61 24.84 40.16
CA SER A 470 32.23 25.82 39.15
C SER A 470 31.23 25.16 38.18
N ASP A 471 30.16 25.84 37.81
CA ASP A 471 29.14 25.36 36.88
C ASP A 471 29.67 25.14 35.44
N ASP A 472 30.92 25.46 35.13
CA ASP A 472 31.54 25.31 33.83
C ASP A 472 32.31 23.99 33.68
N VAL A 473 31.63 22.99 33.11
CA VAL A 473 32.27 21.74 32.65
C VAL A 473 32.87 21.99 31.26
N THR A 474 34.18 22.29 31.21
CA THR A 474 34.91 22.49 29.94
C THR A 474 35.44 21.18 29.39
N VAL A 475 34.61 20.39 28.72
CA VAL A 475 35.07 19.25 27.94
C VAL A 475 35.25 19.69 26.50
N VAL A 476 36.48 19.49 25.95
CA VAL A 476 36.78 19.90 24.57
C VAL A 476 35.99 19.03 23.55
N HIS A 477 35.30 19.69 22.63
CA HIS A 477 34.57 19.01 21.54
C HIS A 477 35.56 18.22 20.67
N PRO A 478 35.23 16.96 20.29
CA PRO A 478 36.01 16.26 19.30
C PRO A 478 35.90 16.97 17.92
N PRO A 479 37.03 17.15 17.21
CA PRO A 479 37.01 17.86 15.93
C PRO A 479 36.26 17.09 14.88
N LEU A 480 35.45 17.78 14.08
CA LEU A 480 34.78 17.20 12.90
C LEU A 480 35.82 16.78 11.86
N PRO A 481 35.84 15.52 11.43
CA PRO A 481 36.78 15.06 10.42
C PRO A 481 36.52 15.67 9.06
N LYS A 482 37.60 15.93 8.30
CA LYS A 482 37.47 16.21 6.84
C LYS A 482 37.23 14.90 6.11
N THR A 483 36.27 14.88 5.23
CA THR A 483 35.89 13.68 4.47
C THR A 483 35.46 14.03 3.06
N GLU A 484 35.50 13.04 2.17
CA GLU A 484 34.89 13.12 0.86
C GLU A 484 33.41 12.75 0.98
N ARG A 485 32.56 13.31 0.14
CA ARG A 485 31.12 12.99 0.12
C ARG A 485 30.90 11.58 -0.44
N TRP A 486 29.98 10.83 0.14
CA TRP A 486 29.52 9.59 -0.47
C TRP A 486 28.88 9.87 -1.82
N ALA A 487 28.96 8.90 -2.73
CA ALA A 487 28.16 8.93 -3.94
C ALA A 487 26.66 8.96 -3.57
N ALA A 488 25.86 9.67 -4.38
CA ALA A 488 24.43 9.83 -4.09
C ALA A 488 23.72 8.49 -3.86
N ILE A 489 24.01 7.49 -4.71
CA ILE A 489 23.45 6.15 -4.60
C ILE A 489 23.86 5.43 -3.31
N GLU A 490 25.10 5.60 -2.85
CA GLU A 490 25.55 5.01 -1.59
C GLU A 490 24.81 5.61 -0.40
N LYS A 491 24.64 6.93 -0.37
CA LYS A 491 23.84 7.63 0.64
C LYS A 491 22.41 7.12 0.69
N LEU A 492 21.77 6.99 -0.47
CA LEU A 492 20.40 6.50 -0.62
C LEU A 492 20.24 5.04 -0.20
N ASN A 493 21.21 4.17 -0.54
CA ASN A 493 21.18 2.77 -0.12
C ASN A 493 21.31 2.61 1.40
N LYS A 494 22.18 3.40 2.06
CA LYS A 494 22.30 3.42 3.53
C LYS A 494 21.01 3.90 4.20
N GLU A 495 20.37 4.92 3.64
CA GLU A 495 19.06 5.40 4.08
C GLU A 495 17.99 4.30 3.95
N ARG A 496 17.89 3.68 2.77
CA ARG A 496 16.93 2.58 2.51
C ARG A 496 17.11 1.38 3.45
N GLU A 497 18.35 1.02 3.77
CA GLU A 497 18.63 -0.10 4.68
C GLU A 497 17.99 0.09 6.07
N LEU A 498 17.92 1.33 6.56
CA LEU A 498 17.40 1.67 7.88
C LEU A 498 15.94 2.09 7.88
N VAL A 499 15.49 2.72 6.81
CA VAL A 499 14.13 3.26 6.69
C VAL A 499 13.22 2.32 5.88
N GLY A 500 13.81 1.46 5.06
CA GLY A 500 13.13 0.52 4.19
C GLY A 500 12.74 1.07 2.83
N ILE A 501 12.81 2.40 2.65
CA ILE A 501 12.43 3.13 1.43
C ILE A 501 13.43 4.26 1.16
N TYR A 502 13.43 4.78 -0.05
CA TYR A 502 14.17 6.01 -0.39
C TYR A 502 13.34 7.24 0.02
N LEU A 503 13.87 8.08 0.91
CA LEU A 503 13.18 9.27 1.42
C LEU A 503 13.71 10.57 0.83
N SER A 504 15.05 10.74 0.80
CA SER A 504 15.67 12.01 0.41
C SER A 504 15.64 12.25 -1.09
N ALA A 505 15.73 11.19 -1.89
CA ALA A 505 15.59 11.19 -3.34
C ALA A 505 15.38 9.75 -3.84
N HIS A 506 14.78 9.56 -5.01
CA HIS A 506 14.75 8.25 -5.63
C HIS A 506 15.98 8.07 -6.52
N PRO A 507 16.66 6.91 -6.53
CA PRO A 507 17.85 6.68 -7.39
C PRO A 507 17.57 6.90 -8.89
N LEU A 508 16.30 6.80 -9.30
CA LEU A 508 15.88 7.03 -10.68
C LEU A 508 15.47 8.47 -10.97
N ASP A 509 15.49 9.40 -9.99
CA ASP A 509 15.10 10.80 -10.22
C ASP A 509 15.95 11.47 -11.29
N GLU A 510 17.25 11.14 -11.34
CA GLU A 510 18.17 11.57 -12.37
C GLU A 510 17.78 11.08 -13.79
N TYR A 511 17.07 9.94 -13.86
CA TYR A 511 16.63 9.30 -15.11
C TYR A 511 15.15 9.44 -15.37
N ALA A 512 14.43 10.21 -14.54
CA ALA A 512 12.96 10.35 -14.64
C ALA A 512 12.51 10.77 -16.04
N VAL A 513 13.21 11.71 -16.64
CA VAL A 513 12.94 12.20 -17.99
C VAL A 513 13.08 11.11 -19.05
N VAL A 514 14.09 10.24 -18.93
CA VAL A 514 14.26 9.08 -19.81
C VAL A 514 13.13 8.08 -19.65
N LEU A 515 12.79 7.76 -18.40
CA LEU A 515 11.74 6.80 -18.09
C LEU A 515 10.34 7.29 -18.56
N GLU A 516 10.05 8.56 -18.39
CA GLU A 516 8.75 9.16 -18.79
C GLU A 516 8.59 9.30 -20.31
N ASN A 517 9.69 9.56 -21.05
CA ASN A 517 9.59 9.86 -22.49
C ASN A 517 10.04 8.71 -23.40
N MET A 518 10.78 7.73 -22.90
CA MET A 518 11.36 6.65 -23.72
C MET A 518 10.86 5.26 -23.34
N CYS A 519 10.18 5.10 -22.19
CA CYS A 519 9.53 3.86 -21.80
C CYS A 519 8.04 3.92 -22.15
N ASN A 520 7.51 2.84 -22.72
CA ASN A 520 6.10 2.67 -23.04
C ASN A 520 5.40 1.67 -22.10
N THR A 521 6.14 1.12 -21.14
CA THR A 521 5.67 0.09 -20.22
C THR A 521 6.31 0.32 -18.85
N HIS A 522 5.52 0.15 -17.79
CA HIS A 522 6.00 0.22 -16.41
C HIS A 522 6.51 -1.13 -15.92
N CYS A 523 7.46 -1.12 -14.98
CA CYS A 523 7.98 -2.35 -14.39
C CYS A 523 6.87 -3.17 -13.73
N SER A 524 5.88 -2.53 -13.11
CA SER A 524 4.72 -3.20 -12.51
C SER A 524 3.88 -4.03 -13.49
N GLU A 525 4.01 -3.80 -14.81
CA GLU A 525 3.37 -4.59 -15.85
C GLU A 525 4.20 -5.83 -16.25
N ILE A 526 5.46 -5.93 -15.79
CA ILE A 526 6.40 -7.00 -16.14
C ILE A 526 6.44 -8.01 -14.98
N HIS A 527 5.56 -8.99 -15.01
CA HIS A 527 5.52 -10.05 -13.99
C HIS A 527 5.07 -11.38 -14.61
N ARG A 528 5.15 -12.45 -13.84
CA ARG A 528 4.87 -13.81 -14.32
C ARG A 528 3.45 -13.97 -14.88
N ASP A 529 2.47 -13.26 -14.29
CA ASP A 529 1.06 -13.31 -14.68
C ASP A 529 0.65 -12.08 -15.53
N ALA A 530 1.62 -11.42 -16.18
CA ALA A 530 1.38 -10.25 -17.01
C ALA A 530 0.43 -10.56 -18.18
N ASP A 531 -0.37 -9.59 -18.58
CA ASP A 531 -1.15 -9.67 -19.81
C ASP A 531 -0.24 -9.51 -21.04
N LEU A 532 0.49 -10.58 -21.36
CA LEU A 532 1.43 -10.61 -22.48
C LEU A 532 0.74 -10.33 -23.84
N LYS A 533 -0.56 -10.60 -23.99
CA LYS A 533 -1.32 -10.27 -25.20
C LYS A 533 -1.55 -8.77 -25.35
N ALA A 534 -1.76 -8.06 -24.24
CA ALA A 534 -1.86 -6.60 -24.27
C ALA A 534 -0.50 -5.97 -24.59
N LEU A 535 0.59 -6.52 -24.06
CA LEU A 535 1.94 -6.06 -24.34
C LEU A 535 2.41 -6.40 -25.76
N GLU A 536 2.02 -7.56 -26.31
CA GLU A 536 2.26 -7.94 -27.70
C GLU A 536 1.69 -6.92 -28.70
N LYS A 537 0.49 -6.39 -28.43
CA LYS A 537 -0.16 -5.35 -29.26
C LYS A 537 0.63 -4.03 -29.29
N ARG A 538 1.44 -3.75 -28.29
CA ARG A 538 2.35 -2.57 -28.28
C ARG A 538 3.52 -2.72 -29.22
N GLY A 539 3.84 -3.94 -29.67
CA GLY A 539 4.98 -4.27 -30.51
C GLY A 539 6.28 -4.32 -29.73
N GLU A 540 7.07 -3.25 -29.80
CA GLU A 540 8.26 -3.12 -28.97
C GLU A 540 7.87 -2.65 -27.56
N VAL A 541 8.34 -3.37 -26.54
CA VAL A 541 8.14 -3.09 -25.13
C VAL A 541 9.43 -2.47 -24.58
N THR A 542 9.34 -1.23 -24.13
CA THR A 542 10.46 -0.49 -23.52
C THR A 542 10.14 -0.15 -22.09
N PHE A 543 10.99 -0.53 -21.17
CA PHE A 543 10.88 -0.22 -19.75
C PHE A 543 12.26 0.00 -19.15
N GLY A 544 12.32 0.65 -18.02
CA GLY A 544 13.56 0.90 -17.30
C GLY A 544 13.35 1.04 -15.82
N GLY A 545 14.38 0.80 -15.04
CA GLY A 545 14.31 0.85 -13.60
C GLY A 545 15.62 0.46 -12.93
N MET A 546 15.58 0.40 -11.60
CA MET A 546 16.67 -0.07 -10.76
C MET A 546 16.59 -1.58 -10.57
N VAL A 547 17.67 -2.30 -10.80
CA VAL A 547 17.77 -3.73 -10.48
C VAL A 547 17.91 -3.88 -8.96
N THR A 548 16.85 -4.38 -8.30
CA THR A 548 16.84 -4.52 -6.83
C THR A 548 17.27 -5.91 -6.36
N ALA A 549 17.07 -6.95 -7.18
CA ALA A 549 17.56 -8.30 -6.87
C ALA A 549 17.86 -9.09 -8.15
N VAL A 550 18.85 -9.97 -8.06
CA VAL A 550 19.22 -10.91 -9.10
C VAL A 550 19.35 -12.31 -8.50
N ASN A 551 18.52 -13.25 -8.96
CA ASN A 551 18.53 -14.62 -8.53
C ASN A 551 18.92 -15.55 -9.71
N GLU A 552 20.15 -16.06 -9.71
CA GLU A 552 20.59 -17.05 -10.69
C GLU A 552 20.23 -18.46 -10.19
N ARG A 553 19.62 -19.25 -11.06
CA ARG A 553 19.24 -20.64 -10.81
C ARG A 553 19.59 -21.51 -12.02
N PHE A 554 19.60 -22.84 -11.81
CA PHE A 554 19.83 -23.79 -12.89
C PHE A 554 18.54 -24.56 -13.18
N SER A 555 18.20 -24.68 -14.45
CA SER A 555 17.06 -25.46 -14.90
C SER A 555 17.32 -26.95 -14.68
N GLN A 556 16.47 -27.60 -13.91
CA GLN A 556 16.58 -29.05 -13.65
C GLN A 556 16.44 -29.88 -14.95
N ARG A 557 15.72 -29.35 -15.95
CA ARG A 557 15.46 -30.04 -17.22
C ARG A 557 16.61 -29.92 -18.22
N THR A 558 17.28 -28.76 -18.29
CA THR A 558 18.28 -28.48 -19.32
C THR A 558 19.70 -28.29 -18.78
N GLY A 559 19.86 -28.22 -17.44
CA GLY A 559 21.13 -27.89 -16.80
C GLY A 559 21.63 -26.46 -17.05
N LEU A 560 20.92 -25.66 -17.87
CA LEU A 560 21.33 -24.30 -18.22
C LEU A 560 20.94 -23.30 -17.12
N PRO A 561 21.75 -22.27 -16.87
CA PRO A 561 21.41 -21.22 -15.93
C PRO A 561 20.25 -20.35 -16.46
N PHE A 562 19.45 -19.81 -15.54
CA PHE A 562 18.48 -18.77 -15.80
C PHE A 562 18.49 -17.75 -14.68
N GLY A 563 18.21 -16.49 -15.02
CA GLY A 563 18.16 -15.39 -14.07
C GLY A 563 16.75 -14.87 -13.89
N ILE A 564 16.39 -14.63 -12.62
CA ILE A 564 15.20 -13.89 -12.24
C ILE A 564 15.70 -12.54 -11.74
N VAL A 565 15.36 -11.49 -12.47
CA VAL A 565 15.81 -10.12 -12.22
C VAL A 565 14.62 -9.29 -11.79
N THR A 566 14.69 -8.74 -10.59
CA THR A 566 13.69 -7.83 -10.06
C THR A 566 14.10 -6.40 -10.39
N ILE A 567 13.24 -5.66 -11.09
CA ILE A 567 13.47 -4.29 -11.54
C ILE A 567 12.36 -3.41 -10.98
N GLU A 568 12.71 -2.27 -10.41
CA GLU A 568 11.79 -1.32 -9.77
C GLU A 568 11.86 0.02 -10.51
N ASP A 569 10.69 0.59 -10.85
CA ASP A 569 10.52 1.95 -11.35
C ASP A 569 9.61 2.78 -10.42
N PHE A 570 9.22 3.97 -10.86
CA PHE A 570 8.30 4.83 -10.08
C PHE A 570 6.89 4.26 -9.94
N ALA A 571 6.48 3.31 -10.79
CA ALA A 571 5.14 2.72 -10.80
C ALA A 571 5.07 1.38 -10.07
N GLY A 572 6.22 0.81 -9.70
CA GLY A 572 6.30 -0.42 -8.92
C GLY A 572 7.39 -1.38 -9.38
N VAL A 573 7.27 -2.62 -8.93
CA VAL A 573 8.28 -3.67 -9.10
C VAL A 573 7.83 -4.65 -10.19
N GLY A 574 8.77 -5.03 -11.07
CA GLY A 574 8.60 -6.05 -12.09
C GLY A 574 9.59 -7.19 -11.93
N GLU A 575 9.27 -8.35 -12.48
CA GLU A 575 10.12 -9.54 -12.48
C GLU A 575 10.37 -10.01 -13.92
N LEU A 576 11.61 -9.88 -14.38
CA LEU A 576 12.05 -10.33 -15.69
C LEU A 576 12.79 -11.66 -15.54
N THR A 577 12.29 -12.73 -16.19
CA THR A 577 12.96 -14.03 -16.21
C THR A 577 13.64 -14.26 -17.55
N LEU A 578 14.95 -14.49 -17.52
CA LEU A 578 15.80 -14.76 -18.69
C LEU A 578 16.36 -16.18 -18.64
N PHE A 579 16.20 -16.96 -19.71
CA PHE A 579 16.59 -18.36 -19.76
C PHE A 579 17.82 -18.61 -20.62
N GLY A 580 18.70 -19.51 -20.17
CA GLY A 580 19.81 -20.07 -20.95
C GLY A 580 20.71 -19.00 -21.60
N GLN A 581 20.73 -18.97 -22.93
CA GLN A 581 21.61 -18.05 -23.71
C GLN A 581 21.24 -16.57 -23.48
N ASP A 582 19.97 -16.23 -23.32
CA ASP A 582 19.56 -14.84 -23.06
C ASP A 582 20.06 -14.38 -21.70
N TRP A 583 20.04 -15.24 -20.68
CA TRP A 583 20.64 -14.93 -19.38
C TRP A 583 22.14 -14.71 -19.49
N LEU A 584 22.86 -15.62 -20.12
CA LEU A 584 24.32 -15.52 -20.30
C LEU A 584 24.71 -14.26 -21.08
N ARG A 585 23.89 -13.83 -22.04
CA ARG A 585 24.11 -12.62 -22.82
C ARG A 585 23.96 -11.34 -22.00
N TRP A 586 22.96 -11.25 -21.14
CA TRP A 586 22.57 -9.99 -20.50
C TRP A 586 22.96 -9.89 -19.02
N LYS A 587 23.38 -10.97 -18.37
CA LYS A 587 23.66 -10.97 -16.93
C LYS A 587 24.68 -9.92 -16.47
N ALA A 588 25.64 -9.57 -17.32
CA ALA A 588 26.66 -8.58 -16.99
C ALA A 588 26.08 -7.15 -16.89
N GLN A 589 25.00 -6.86 -17.62
CA GLN A 589 24.33 -5.56 -17.61
C GLN A 589 23.19 -5.49 -16.58
N LEU A 590 22.79 -6.62 -16.01
CA LEU A 590 21.67 -6.74 -15.07
C LEU A 590 22.16 -6.99 -13.64
N GLY A 591 23.24 -6.33 -13.24
CA GLY A 591 23.76 -6.41 -11.86
C GLY A 591 22.83 -5.71 -10.87
N GLN A 592 22.87 -6.16 -9.63
CA GLN A 592 22.13 -5.50 -8.54
C GLN A 592 22.61 -4.03 -8.41
N ASP A 593 21.69 -3.12 -8.10
CA ASP A 593 21.86 -1.68 -8.02
C ASP A 593 22.21 -0.99 -9.36
N PHE A 594 22.07 -1.68 -10.49
CA PHE A 594 22.21 -1.07 -11.81
C PHE A 594 20.89 -0.42 -12.25
N ALA A 595 20.99 0.80 -12.76
CA ALA A 595 19.88 1.51 -13.39
C ALA A 595 19.84 1.15 -14.88
N VAL A 596 18.84 0.35 -15.30
CA VAL A 596 18.82 -0.27 -16.63
C VAL A 596 17.63 0.20 -17.47
N PHE A 597 17.84 0.24 -18.79
CA PHE A 597 16.83 0.41 -19.82
C PHE A 597 16.77 -0.85 -20.66
N VAL A 598 15.60 -1.46 -20.76
CA VAL A 598 15.38 -2.74 -21.44
C VAL A 598 14.45 -2.54 -22.63
N GLN A 599 14.86 -3.05 -23.80
CA GLN A 599 13.99 -3.18 -24.97
C GLN A 599 13.71 -4.66 -25.18
N ALA A 600 12.45 -5.01 -25.29
CA ALA A 600 11.98 -6.38 -25.42
C ALA A 600 10.80 -6.48 -26.39
N LYS A 601 10.54 -7.68 -26.86
CA LYS A 601 9.32 -8.02 -27.62
C LYS A 601 8.61 -9.21 -26.98
N CYS A 602 7.31 -9.20 -27.02
CA CYS A 602 6.51 -10.39 -26.71
C CYS A 602 6.50 -11.30 -27.95
N VAL A 603 7.03 -12.51 -27.81
CA VAL A 603 7.12 -13.49 -28.90
C VAL A 603 6.55 -14.83 -28.45
N GLN A 604 6.08 -15.64 -29.39
CA GLN A 604 5.66 -17.00 -29.11
C GLN A 604 6.81 -17.81 -28.50
N ARG A 605 6.55 -18.44 -27.36
CA ARG A 605 7.56 -19.21 -26.61
C ARG A 605 8.05 -20.45 -27.36
N PHE A 606 7.14 -21.09 -28.11
CA PHE A 606 7.44 -22.26 -28.94
C PHE A 606 6.69 -22.15 -30.27
N ARG A 607 7.25 -22.70 -31.37
CA ARG A 607 6.54 -22.85 -32.65
C ARG A 607 5.25 -23.64 -32.39
N ASN A 608 4.10 -23.10 -32.75
CA ASN A 608 2.76 -23.65 -32.55
C ASN A 608 2.21 -23.60 -31.09
N SER A 609 2.69 -22.71 -30.23
CA SER A 609 2.15 -22.45 -28.90
C SER A 609 1.57 -21.05 -28.85
N ASP A 610 0.36 -20.90 -28.26
CA ASP A 610 -0.22 -19.58 -27.94
C ASP A 610 0.46 -18.91 -26.72
N ALA A 611 1.39 -19.60 -26.06
CA ALA A 611 2.13 -19.06 -24.95
C ALA A 611 3.16 -18.03 -25.41
N LEU A 612 3.05 -16.82 -24.89
CA LEU A 612 3.97 -15.72 -25.13
C LEU A 612 5.10 -15.69 -24.07
N ALA A 613 6.22 -15.11 -24.45
CA ALA A 613 7.34 -14.84 -23.55
C ALA A 613 8.03 -13.53 -23.95
N PHE A 614 8.69 -12.89 -22.99
CA PHE A 614 9.57 -11.77 -23.28
C PHE A 614 10.86 -12.24 -23.93
N ARG A 615 11.21 -11.61 -25.06
CA ARG A 615 12.52 -11.71 -25.69
C ARG A 615 13.21 -10.36 -25.56
N VAL A 616 14.26 -10.30 -24.77
CA VAL A 616 15.06 -9.08 -24.59
C VAL A 616 15.93 -8.87 -25.82
N GLU A 617 15.81 -7.70 -26.44
CA GLU A 617 16.59 -7.30 -27.62
C GLU A 617 17.83 -6.51 -27.22
N SER A 618 17.69 -5.62 -26.24
CA SER A 618 18.81 -4.87 -25.67
C SER A 618 18.63 -4.55 -24.19
N VAL A 619 19.78 -4.47 -23.51
CA VAL A 619 19.88 -3.92 -22.15
C VAL A 619 20.97 -2.86 -22.19
N SER A 620 20.67 -1.65 -21.74
CA SER A 620 21.60 -0.52 -21.64
C SER A 620 21.54 0.09 -20.26
N GLN A 621 22.60 0.74 -19.80
CA GLN A 621 22.52 1.53 -18.57
C GLN A 621 21.72 2.82 -18.83
N LEU A 622 20.86 3.22 -17.88
CA LEU A 622 20.07 4.45 -18.03
C LEU A 622 20.95 5.69 -18.20
N TYR A 623 22.14 5.70 -17.60
CA TYR A 623 23.14 6.74 -17.79
C TYR A 623 23.54 6.90 -19.28
N ASP A 624 23.84 5.78 -19.95
CA ASP A 624 24.21 5.81 -21.37
C ASP A 624 23.02 6.24 -22.25
N VAL A 625 21.82 5.79 -21.92
CA VAL A 625 20.60 6.19 -22.63
C VAL A 625 20.35 7.70 -22.48
N LYS A 626 20.49 8.25 -21.26
CA LYS A 626 20.39 9.68 -20.99
C LYS A 626 21.40 10.44 -21.84
N ARG A 627 22.69 10.10 -21.76
CA ARG A 627 23.77 10.74 -22.51
C ARG A 627 23.58 10.66 -24.04
N ASP A 628 23.18 9.49 -24.56
CA ASP A 628 23.18 9.24 -26.00
C ASP A 628 21.88 9.69 -26.69
N ARG A 629 20.76 9.77 -25.95
CA ARG A 629 19.44 10.13 -26.50
C ARG A 629 18.95 11.51 -26.08
N LEU A 630 19.36 12.04 -24.92
CA LEU A 630 19.03 13.41 -24.49
C LEU A 630 20.11 14.41 -24.96
N LYS A 631 20.19 14.63 -26.28
CA LYS A 631 21.22 15.51 -26.85
C LYS A 631 20.86 16.96 -26.88
N LYS A 632 19.57 17.27 -26.89
CA LYS A 632 19.08 18.61 -27.09
C LYS A 632 17.75 18.84 -26.39
N ILE A 633 17.61 19.96 -25.70
CA ILE A 633 16.32 20.50 -25.24
C ILE A 633 16.04 21.80 -26.01
N THR A 634 14.81 21.94 -26.51
CA THR A 634 14.34 23.16 -27.18
C THR A 634 13.25 23.79 -26.34
N VAL A 635 13.47 24.99 -25.84
CA VAL A 635 12.49 25.79 -25.08
C VAL A 635 11.83 26.77 -26.03
N SER A 636 10.50 26.76 -26.11
CA SER A 636 9.72 27.66 -26.99
C SER A 636 9.30 28.92 -26.22
N LEU A 637 9.73 30.07 -26.71
CA LEU A 637 9.39 31.37 -26.12
C LEU A 637 8.48 32.15 -27.11
N PRO A 638 7.24 32.49 -26.72
CA PRO A 638 6.41 33.42 -27.48
C PRO A 638 7.05 34.82 -27.44
N ILE A 639 7.29 35.44 -28.60
CA ILE A 639 8.05 36.71 -28.67
C ILE A 639 7.38 37.86 -27.94
N ASP A 640 6.05 37.83 -27.86
CA ASP A 640 5.21 38.81 -27.16
C ASP A 640 5.35 38.75 -25.64
N ARG A 641 5.90 37.65 -25.09
CA ARG A 641 6.13 37.44 -23.65
C ARG A 641 7.59 37.67 -23.26
N VAL A 642 8.49 37.90 -24.21
CA VAL A 642 9.92 38.08 -23.93
C VAL A 642 10.18 39.48 -23.41
N ASP A 643 10.49 39.61 -22.13
CA ASP A 643 10.94 40.81 -21.46
C ASP A 643 12.22 40.56 -20.66
N ASP A 644 12.84 41.63 -20.15
CA ASP A 644 14.07 41.50 -19.37
C ASP A 644 13.90 40.66 -18.10
N LYS A 645 12.74 40.61 -17.49
CA LYS A 645 12.43 39.85 -16.31
C LYS A 645 12.39 38.35 -16.62
N MET A 646 11.66 37.97 -17.68
CA MET A 646 11.58 36.58 -18.13
C MET A 646 12.96 36.03 -18.54
N VAL A 647 13.75 36.86 -19.23
CA VAL A 647 15.12 36.49 -19.62
C VAL A 647 16.00 36.25 -18.38
N ALA A 648 15.92 37.14 -17.37
CA ALA A 648 16.66 36.98 -16.13
C ALA A 648 16.25 35.70 -15.33
N GLU A 649 14.94 35.44 -15.24
CA GLU A 649 14.42 34.21 -14.59
C GLU A 649 14.88 32.96 -15.32
N LEU A 650 14.76 32.93 -16.66
CA LEU A 650 15.22 31.80 -17.47
C LEU A 650 16.74 31.60 -17.35
N GLN A 651 17.52 32.68 -17.32
CA GLN A 651 18.96 32.61 -17.12
C GLN A 651 19.31 32.00 -15.75
N THR A 652 18.63 32.36 -14.70
CA THR A 652 18.81 31.80 -13.37
C THR A 652 18.52 30.30 -13.36
N ILE A 653 17.40 29.88 -13.96
CA ILE A 653 17.04 28.46 -14.08
C ILE A 653 18.15 27.68 -14.84
N ILE A 654 18.64 28.23 -15.96
CA ILE A 654 19.69 27.57 -16.76
C ILE A 654 21.00 27.47 -15.96
N GLU A 655 21.33 28.47 -15.14
CA GLU A 655 22.56 28.48 -14.32
C GLU A 655 22.47 27.53 -13.14
N ASP A 656 21.27 27.26 -12.62
CA ASP A 656 21.03 26.29 -11.54
C ASP A 656 21.07 24.83 -12.00
N HIS A 657 20.99 24.58 -13.31
CA HIS A 657 20.99 23.23 -13.90
C HIS A 657 22.15 23.03 -14.91
N PRO A 658 23.43 23.11 -14.49
CA PRO A 658 24.55 22.89 -15.39
C PRO A 658 24.65 21.41 -15.81
N GLY A 659 24.91 21.15 -17.11
CA GLY A 659 25.01 19.80 -17.65
C GLY A 659 25.52 19.77 -19.08
N ASP A 660 25.34 18.64 -19.78
CA ASP A 660 25.92 18.37 -21.09
C ASP A 660 24.91 18.48 -22.26
N THR A 661 23.63 18.65 -21.97
CA THR A 661 22.59 18.70 -23.01
C THR A 661 22.56 20.08 -23.67
N THR A 662 22.56 20.09 -25.00
CA THR A 662 22.51 21.34 -25.80
C THR A 662 21.19 22.08 -25.59
N LEU A 663 21.27 23.35 -25.21
CA LEU A 663 20.10 24.22 -25.07
C LEU A 663 19.78 24.93 -26.38
N MET A 664 18.57 24.78 -26.86
CA MET A 664 17.98 25.51 -27.97
C MET A 664 16.85 26.41 -27.46
N VAL A 665 16.77 27.62 -27.94
CA VAL A 665 15.66 28.52 -27.71
C VAL A 665 14.93 28.76 -29.05
N ARG A 666 13.64 28.49 -29.07
CA ARG A 666 12.77 28.73 -30.23
C ARG A 666 11.87 29.92 -29.96
N LEU A 667 12.14 31.03 -30.64
CA LEU A 667 11.28 32.21 -30.61
C LEU A 667 10.12 32.01 -31.57
N ALA A 668 8.90 31.95 -31.05
CA ALA A 668 7.69 31.83 -31.85
C ALA A 668 7.17 33.25 -32.21
N LEU A 669 7.05 33.52 -33.49
CA LEU A 669 6.57 34.81 -34.03
C LEU A 669 5.05 34.75 -34.32
N PRO A 670 4.33 35.89 -34.31
CA PRO A 670 2.88 35.90 -34.50
C PRO A 670 2.41 35.41 -35.89
N ASP A 671 3.27 35.45 -36.89
CA ASP A 671 3.04 34.97 -38.26
C ASP A 671 3.25 33.45 -38.44
N ARG A 672 3.40 32.70 -37.32
CA ARG A 672 3.74 31.28 -37.28
C ARG A 672 5.15 30.91 -37.76
N THR A 673 5.98 31.88 -38.05
CA THR A 673 7.42 31.61 -38.24
C THR A 673 8.10 31.44 -36.89
N ALA A 674 9.26 30.77 -36.87
CA ALA A 674 10.03 30.60 -35.65
C ALA A 674 11.53 30.76 -35.95
N LEU A 675 12.21 31.44 -35.04
CA LEU A 675 13.67 31.54 -35.03
C LEU A 675 14.22 30.59 -33.99
N SER A 676 15.10 29.67 -34.41
CA SER A 676 15.75 28.76 -33.48
C SER A 676 17.20 29.23 -33.24
N LEU A 677 17.53 29.41 -31.98
CA LEU A 677 18.81 29.88 -31.49
C LEU A 677 19.46 28.76 -30.64
N GLN A 678 20.72 28.44 -30.93
CA GLN A 678 21.48 27.53 -30.08
C GLN A 678 22.34 28.33 -29.11
N SER A 679 22.31 27.96 -27.84
CA SER A 679 23.21 28.48 -26.85
C SER A 679 24.66 28.09 -27.20
N ARG A 680 25.55 29.08 -27.19
CA ARG A 680 26.97 28.87 -27.48
C ARG A 680 27.82 28.55 -26.24
N THR A 681 27.33 28.95 -25.07
CA THR A 681 28.12 28.92 -23.82
C THR A 681 27.47 28.16 -22.71
N LYS A 682 26.17 27.90 -22.79
CA LYS A 682 25.40 27.22 -21.73
C LYS A 682 24.83 25.91 -22.27
N THR A 683 25.06 24.86 -21.52
CA THR A 683 24.44 23.56 -21.65
C THR A 683 23.71 23.24 -20.33
N VAL A 684 22.73 22.36 -20.33
CA VAL A 684 21.91 22.06 -19.18
C VAL A 684 21.84 20.56 -18.88
N ASP A 685 21.64 20.22 -17.62
CA ASP A 685 21.20 18.87 -17.26
C ASP A 685 19.67 18.82 -17.30
N VAL A 686 19.11 17.96 -18.16
CA VAL A 686 17.68 17.82 -18.33
C VAL A 686 17.17 16.83 -17.30
N ASP A 687 16.78 17.37 -16.14
CA ASP A 687 16.15 16.65 -15.05
C ASP A 687 14.68 17.09 -14.86
N ARG A 688 13.97 16.40 -13.96
CA ARG A 688 12.56 16.71 -13.66
C ARG A 688 12.38 18.10 -13.05
N ARG A 689 13.39 18.60 -12.32
CA ARG A 689 13.34 19.90 -11.66
C ARG A 689 13.41 21.01 -12.72
N LEU A 690 14.35 20.95 -13.64
CA LEU A 690 14.42 21.88 -14.79
C LEU A 690 13.09 21.93 -15.56
N LEU A 691 12.51 20.75 -15.88
CA LEU A 691 11.26 20.69 -16.63
C LEU A 691 10.08 21.30 -15.86
N THR A 692 10.03 21.09 -14.54
CA THR A 692 9.00 21.68 -13.67
C THR A 692 9.15 23.20 -13.57
N GLU A 693 10.36 23.71 -13.46
CA GLU A 693 10.65 25.14 -13.42
C GLU A 693 10.28 25.83 -14.75
N LEU A 694 10.61 25.21 -15.90
CA LEU A 694 10.17 25.69 -17.21
C LEU A 694 8.64 25.68 -17.35
N GLN A 695 7.95 24.65 -16.87
CA GLN A 695 6.50 24.57 -16.85
C GLN A 695 5.88 25.64 -15.95
N SER A 696 6.50 25.95 -14.81
CA SER A 696 6.03 27.01 -13.90
C SER A 696 6.06 28.41 -14.53
N MET A 697 6.94 28.61 -15.51
CA MET A 697 6.98 29.80 -16.36
C MET A 697 6.00 29.73 -17.54
N ASP A 698 5.19 28.66 -17.64
CA ASP A 698 4.28 28.40 -18.77
C ASP A 698 5.02 28.36 -20.12
N LEU A 699 6.20 27.72 -20.11
CA LEU A 699 7.04 27.52 -21.32
C LEU A 699 6.89 26.11 -21.84
N GLU A 700 6.67 25.99 -23.14
CA GLU A 700 6.71 24.71 -23.85
C GLU A 700 8.16 24.29 -24.12
N TYR A 701 8.45 23.01 -23.96
CA TYR A 701 9.74 22.44 -24.28
C TYR A 701 9.59 21.18 -25.11
N HIS A 702 10.64 20.87 -25.86
CA HIS A 702 10.76 19.62 -26.62
C HIS A 702 12.15 19.02 -26.44
N ILE A 703 12.18 17.73 -26.16
CA ILE A 703 13.41 16.96 -25.91
C ILE A 703 13.68 16.06 -27.13
N ASN A 704 14.93 16.06 -27.61
CA ASN A 704 15.35 15.26 -28.77
C ASN A 704 16.64 14.51 -28.45
#